data_f31a7a9c2229d4bb00bbe7e77beedb2c
#
_entry.id   f31a7a9c2229d4bb00bbe7e77beedb2c
#
_cell.length_a   1.000
_cell.length_b   1.000
_cell.length_c   1.000
_cell.angle_alpha   90.00
_cell.angle_beta   90.00
_cell.angle_gamma   90.00
#
_symmetry.space_group_name_H-M   'P 1'
#
loop_
_entity.id
_entity.type
_entity.pdbx_description
1 polymer ?
#
loop_
_entity_poly.entity_id
_entity_poly.type
_entity_poly.pdbx_seq_one_letter_code
_entity_poly.pdbx_strand_id
1 'polypeptide(L)'
;MKNILLLIDAYAMIYRAYYAFIRTPRMNSRGENTSAIFGFCVTLDDLLKRVKPTHVGVAFDPHGPTFRHEAYEQYKAQREETPEDIRRAVPIIKDILTAMNIPILEVQGFEADDVIGTLSHKAAAEGFEVYMATPDKDYGQLVSDHIYMYRPRHTGGFEKLGPAEVCAKYGLSDQHQVIDLLGLMGDASDNIPGCKGVGEKTAVQLLQQFGSIENLLAHTDQLKGALQRKVQDQEEAIRFSRFLATIRTDVPIDFDAQALSVKQPDEDKLTPIYQRLEFNSLLKKQTTTTSPTPPKEGLNNTGKKQKKVEQTLDLFAEPVEETIPDTASTPSPRGAGESKVSEAARIAAYLLNPEVSYNPDVPVDRAALKADKALWKLYNDVELPLVPVLREMEQAGVRIDTGKLHEAEIQLTAELTEIEQQIYALAGKEFNINSPRQVGELLFDTLQLDSKAKKSKTGQYTTSEEVLLGLKDKHPIVSKILDYRELKKLISTYVSTLPGYIDPRDGKIHTTYNQTVTATGRLSSSNPNLQNLPIRSERGKLIREAVIPDEGCLFLSADYSQIELRLLAHFSGDTHLVEAFREGQDIHAATAAKIFNIPIEKVTKDQRRRAKTANFGIIYGISAFGLAQQLDCSRGEAKQLIDDYFAAFPGVVQYIEHQKELARQRGYAETLFGRKRYLPDILSHNATVRSFAERNAVNAPIQGTAADIIKMAMVSIHRRLHEEGMQTQMIMQVHDELNFNVPANEVERARTLVLEEMQGVVSLSVPLIADCGIGKNWLEAH
;
A
#
# COMPACT_ATOMS: atom_id res chain seq x y z
N MET A 1 31.64 31.28 -0.61
CA MET A 1 30.81 30.06 -0.77
C MET A 1 30.25 30.09 -2.18
N LYS A 2 30.10 28.94 -2.82
CA LYS A 2 29.51 28.87 -4.16
C LYS A 2 28.01 29.16 -4.03
N ASN A 3 27.45 30.04 -4.86
CA ASN A 3 26.02 30.30 -4.85
C ASN A 3 25.29 29.14 -5.51
N ILE A 4 24.39 28.47 -4.78
CA ILE A 4 23.64 27.30 -5.23
C ILE A 4 22.17 27.67 -5.22
N LEU A 5 21.50 27.57 -6.38
CA LEU A 5 20.06 27.72 -6.55
C LEU A 5 19.41 26.35 -6.72
N LEU A 6 18.40 26.06 -5.91
CA LEU A 6 17.53 24.89 -6.04
C LEU A 6 16.16 25.32 -6.54
N LEU A 7 15.79 24.90 -7.74
CA LEU A 7 14.45 25.09 -8.31
C LEU A 7 13.71 23.77 -8.32
N ILE A 8 12.47 23.75 -7.82
CA ILE A 8 11.67 22.56 -7.64
C ILE A 8 10.40 22.64 -8.47
N ASP A 9 10.14 21.63 -9.27
CA ASP A 9 8.89 21.42 -9.98
C ASP A 9 7.85 20.84 -8.97
N ALA A 10 6.88 21.66 -8.59
CA ALA A 10 5.93 21.33 -7.55
C ALA A 10 5.04 20.14 -7.93
N TYR A 11 4.38 20.22 -9.11
CA TYR A 11 3.43 19.19 -9.51
C TYR A 11 4.10 17.85 -9.74
N ALA A 12 5.27 17.81 -10.35
CA ALA A 12 6.04 16.58 -10.54
C ALA A 12 6.36 15.90 -9.20
N MET A 13 6.69 16.67 -8.15
CA MET A 13 6.94 16.14 -6.82
C MET A 13 5.65 15.77 -6.06
N ILE A 14 4.57 16.54 -6.19
CA ILE A 14 3.27 16.27 -5.57
C ILE A 14 2.65 15.00 -6.14
N TYR A 15 2.61 14.84 -7.47
CA TYR A 15 2.11 13.63 -8.10
C TYR A 15 2.93 12.41 -7.71
N ARG A 16 4.26 12.53 -7.68
CA ARG A 16 5.14 11.46 -7.24
C ARG A 16 4.83 11.06 -5.80
N ALA A 17 4.67 12.01 -4.88
CA ALA A 17 4.31 11.77 -3.50
C ALA A 17 2.93 11.11 -3.39
N TYR A 18 1.94 11.58 -4.13
CA TYR A 18 0.60 11.01 -4.18
C TYR A 18 0.62 9.55 -4.60
N TYR A 19 1.27 9.22 -5.72
CA TYR A 19 1.34 7.85 -6.22
C TYR A 19 2.19 6.92 -5.35
N ALA A 20 3.16 7.43 -4.61
CA ALA A 20 3.93 6.63 -3.66
C ALA A 20 3.04 6.08 -2.52
N PHE A 21 2.00 6.82 -2.14
CA PHE A 21 1.06 6.44 -1.08
C PHE A 21 -0.32 5.95 -1.60
N ILE A 22 -0.50 5.77 -2.91
CA ILE A 22 -1.82 5.47 -3.48
C ILE A 22 -2.43 4.17 -2.95
N ARG A 23 -1.60 3.19 -2.58
CA ARG A 23 -2.06 1.91 -2.01
C ARG A 23 -2.25 1.94 -0.50
N THR A 24 -1.54 2.83 0.18
CA THR A 24 -1.57 3.02 1.63
C THR A 24 -1.62 4.51 1.94
N PRO A 25 -2.77 5.18 1.71
CA PRO A 25 -2.87 6.61 1.91
C PRO A 25 -2.67 6.99 3.37
N ARG A 26 -1.90 8.05 3.60
CA ARG A 26 -1.69 8.61 4.92
C ARG A 26 -2.88 9.50 5.29
N MET A 27 -3.74 9.01 6.14
CA MET A 27 -4.89 9.75 6.65
C MET A 27 -4.54 10.39 7.99
N ASN A 28 -4.96 11.64 8.21
CA ASN A 28 -4.93 12.23 9.55
C ASN A 28 -6.20 11.85 10.34
N SER A 29 -6.28 12.20 11.62
CA SER A 29 -7.44 11.91 12.48
C SER A 29 -8.75 12.54 12.00
N ARG A 30 -8.66 13.53 11.11
CA ARG A 30 -9.80 14.21 10.47
C ARG A 30 -10.28 13.51 9.19
N GLY A 31 -9.63 12.42 8.79
CA GLY A 31 -9.95 11.70 7.56
C GLY A 31 -9.47 12.41 6.28
N GLU A 32 -8.56 13.39 6.38
CA GLU A 32 -7.95 14.03 5.23
C GLU A 32 -6.79 13.17 4.71
N ASN A 33 -6.74 12.91 3.41
CA ASN A 33 -5.59 12.27 2.80
C ASN A 33 -4.41 13.27 2.74
N THR A 34 -3.45 13.08 3.63
CA THR A 34 -2.27 13.94 3.75
C THR A 34 -1.05 13.40 3.00
N SER A 35 -1.21 12.32 2.23
CA SER A 35 -0.13 11.60 1.55
C SER A 35 0.72 12.49 0.65
N ALA A 36 0.08 13.22 -0.24
CA ALA A 36 0.74 14.12 -1.18
C ALA A 36 1.50 15.24 -0.44
N ILE A 37 0.87 15.82 0.60
CA ILE A 37 1.46 16.90 1.40
C ILE A 37 2.66 16.38 2.19
N PHE A 38 2.49 15.24 2.88
CA PHE A 38 3.56 14.65 3.68
C PHE A 38 4.76 14.25 2.83
N GLY A 39 4.52 13.54 1.72
CA GLY A 39 5.58 13.12 0.82
C GLY A 39 6.30 14.29 0.18
N PHE A 40 5.59 15.36 -0.18
CA PHE A 40 6.18 16.60 -0.66
C PHE A 40 7.09 17.23 0.42
N CYS A 41 6.61 17.40 1.65
CA CYS A 41 7.39 17.98 2.76
C CYS A 41 8.65 17.17 3.08
N VAL A 42 8.55 15.84 3.11
CA VAL A 42 9.70 14.96 3.35
C VAL A 42 10.72 15.07 2.22
N THR A 43 10.24 15.11 0.97
CA THR A 43 11.12 15.25 -0.21
C THR A 43 11.81 16.62 -0.21
N LEU A 44 11.09 17.69 0.12
CA LEU A 44 11.64 19.04 0.25
C LEU A 44 12.72 19.10 1.34
N ASP A 45 12.45 18.53 2.53
CA ASP A 45 13.42 18.48 3.64
C ASP A 45 14.71 17.71 3.23
N ASP A 46 14.55 16.58 2.52
CA ASP A 46 15.70 15.80 2.01
C ASP A 46 16.50 16.57 0.95
N LEU A 47 15.82 17.27 0.03
CA LEU A 47 16.45 18.12 -0.98
C LEU A 47 17.27 19.23 -0.34
N LEU A 48 16.68 19.97 0.60
CA LEU A 48 17.36 21.07 1.31
C LEU A 48 18.60 20.59 2.08
N LYS A 49 18.52 19.41 2.70
CA LYS A 49 19.64 18.81 3.45
C LYS A 49 20.77 18.32 2.55
N ARG A 50 20.44 17.76 1.40
CA ARG A 50 21.44 17.17 0.48
C ARG A 50 22.11 18.23 -0.37
N VAL A 51 21.33 19.11 -0.97
CA VAL A 51 21.84 20.16 -1.86
C VAL A 51 22.48 21.30 -1.06
N LYS A 52 21.96 21.60 0.13
CA LYS A 52 22.36 22.74 0.98
C LYS A 52 22.39 24.05 0.16
N PRO A 53 21.26 24.37 -0.48
CA PRO A 53 21.20 25.51 -1.38
C PRO A 53 21.35 26.81 -0.59
N THR A 54 21.90 27.83 -1.24
CA THR A 54 21.87 29.22 -0.75
C THR A 54 20.60 29.93 -1.15
N HIS A 55 19.97 29.47 -2.24
CA HIS A 55 18.74 30.03 -2.82
C HIS A 55 17.79 28.91 -3.21
N VAL A 56 16.49 29.14 -3.05
CA VAL A 56 15.46 28.11 -3.33
C VAL A 56 14.19 28.76 -3.86
N GLY A 57 13.55 28.09 -4.81
CA GLY A 57 12.22 28.46 -5.32
C GLY A 57 11.44 27.21 -5.75
N VAL A 58 10.11 27.26 -5.65
CA VAL A 58 9.20 26.16 -6.03
C VAL A 58 8.25 26.69 -7.09
N ALA A 59 8.30 26.10 -8.28
CA ALA A 59 7.47 26.50 -9.42
C ALA A 59 6.19 25.66 -9.49
N PHE A 60 5.08 26.35 -9.76
CA PHE A 60 3.76 25.75 -9.97
C PHE A 60 3.23 26.12 -11.35
N ASP A 61 2.49 25.18 -11.97
CA ASP A 61 1.70 25.51 -13.15
C ASP A 61 0.56 26.44 -12.76
N PRO A 62 0.27 27.49 -13.54
CA PRO A 62 -0.81 28.40 -13.28
C PRO A 62 -2.18 27.75 -13.57
N HIS A 63 -3.24 28.35 -13.04
CA HIS A 63 -4.59 28.04 -13.46
C HIS A 63 -4.89 28.63 -14.83
N GLY A 64 -5.33 27.80 -15.78
CA GLY A 64 -5.76 28.21 -17.09
C GLY A 64 -4.87 27.71 -18.23
N PRO A 65 -5.21 28.07 -19.48
CA PRO A 65 -4.44 27.63 -20.65
C PRO A 65 -3.06 28.30 -20.69
N THR A 66 -2.09 27.56 -21.20
CA THR A 66 -0.75 28.07 -21.52
C THR A 66 -0.62 28.31 -23.02
N PHE A 67 0.44 28.95 -23.46
CA PHE A 67 0.70 29.19 -24.89
C PHE A 67 0.69 27.89 -25.71
N ARG A 68 1.01 26.73 -25.10
CA ARG A 68 0.93 25.42 -25.77
C ARG A 68 -0.51 24.99 -26.01
N HIS A 69 -1.41 25.26 -25.06
CA HIS A 69 -2.85 25.00 -25.23
C HIS A 69 -3.48 25.91 -26.28
N GLU A 70 -3.01 27.16 -26.36
CA GLU A 70 -3.46 28.12 -27.39
C GLU A 70 -3.00 27.68 -28.78
N ALA A 71 -1.77 27.14 -28.89
CA ALA A 71 -1.23 26.64 -30.15
C ALA A 71 -1.80 25.28 -30.56
N TYR A 72 -2.21 24.43 -29.59
CA TYR A 72 -2.67 23.08 -29.81
C TYR A 72 -3.74 22.69 -28.79
N GLU A 73 -4.99 22.73 -29.20
CA GLU A 73 -6.16 22.42 -28.34
C GLU A 73 -6.11 21.01 -27.74
N GLN A 74 -5.46 20.07 -28.44
CA GLN A 74 -5.31 18.69 -27.96
C GLN A 74 -4.10 18.49 -27.04
N TYR A 75 -3.31 19.53 -26.76
CA TYR A 75 -2.18 19.43 -25.85
C TYR A 75 -2.65 19.00 -24.44
N LYS A 76 -2.07 17.94 -23.93
CA LYS A 76 -2.44 17.32 -22.63
C LYS A 76 -3.91 16.89 -22.50
N ALA A 77 -4.70 16.89 -23.60
CA ALA A 77 -6.15 16.56 -23.56
C ALA A 77 -6.43 15.11 -23.10
N GLN A 78 -5.45 14.22 -23.13
CA GLN A 78 -5.58 12.83 -22.69
C GLN A 78 -5.23 12.64 -21.19
N ARG A 79 -4.76 13.71 -20.52
CA ARG A 79 -4.49 13.64 -19.09
C ARG A 79 -5.81 13.54 -18.34
N GLU A 80 -5.89 12.61 -17.41
CA GLU A 80 -7.01 12.53 -16.47
C GLU A 80 -7.09 13.83 -15.64
N GLU A 81 -8.28 14.17 -15.19
CA GLU A 81 -8.44 15.29 -14.27
C GLU A 81 -7.54 15.10 -13.04
N THR A 82 -6.96 16.19 -12.58
CA THR A 82 -6.14 16.18 -11.36
C THR A 82 -6.94 15.57 -10.20
N PRO A 83 -6.45 14.50 -9.56
CA PRO A 83 -7.12 13.88 -8.42
C PRO A 83 -7.53 14.91 -7.37
N GLU A 84 -8.70 14.73 -6.79
CA GLU A 84 -9.23 15.68 -5.80
C GLU A 84 -8.30 15.88 -4.62
N ASP A 85 -7.65 14.80 -4.16
CA ASP A 85 -6.66 14.86 -3.08
C ASP A 85 -5.46 15.77 -3.42
N ILE A 86 -5.02 15.78 -4.68
CA ILE A 86 -3.98 16.69 -5.14
C ILE A 86 -4.51 18.13 -5.20
N ARG A 87 -5.73 18.32 -5.71
CA ARG A 87 -6.36 19.65 -5.73
C ARG A 87 -6.49 20.26 -4.34
N ARG A 88 -6.79 19.43 -3.33
CA ARG A 88 -6.86 19.81 -1.90
C ARG A 88 -5.47 20.04 -1.30
N ALA A 89 -4.46 19.26 -1.71
CA ALA A 89 -3.11 19.34 -1.19
C ALA A 89 -2.38 20.61 -1.63
N VAL A 90 -2.58 21.06 -2.86
CA VAL A 90 -1.84 22.19 -3.44
C VAL A 90 -1.96 23.49 -2.62
N PRO A 91 -3.15 23.97 -2.20
CA PRO A 91 -3.25 25.15 -1.35
C PRO A 91 -2.48 25.00 -0.02
N ILE A 92 -2.60 23.84 0.61
CA ILE A 92 -1.93 23.55 1.89
C ILE A 92 -0.40 23.52 1.71
N ILE A 93 0.09 22.96 0.61
CA ILE A 93 1.52 22.97 0.28
C ILE A 93 2.01 24.41 0.06
N LYS A 94 1.23 25.25 -0.61
CA LYS A 94 1.54 26.69 -0.78
C LYS A 94 1.59 27.43 0.56
N ASP A 95 0.68 27.12 1.49
CA ASP A 95 0.70 27.66 2.87
C ASP A 95 1.97 27.23 3.62
N ILE A 96 2.36 25.95 3.51
CA ILE A 96 3.59 25.41 4.10
C ILE A 96 4.83 26.12 3.53
N LEU A 97 4.93 26.26 2.20
CA LEU A 97 6.04 26.95 1.54
C LEU A 97 6.12 28.40 2.01
N THR A 98 4.98 29.09 2.13
CA THR A 98 4.90 30.45 2.65
C THR A 98 5.39 30.53 4.09
N ALA A 99 4.98 29.58 4.96
CA ALA A 99 5.46 29.50 6.33
C ALA A 99 6.96 29.13 6.42
N MET A 100 7.48 28.39 5.44
CA MET A 100 8.91 28.09 5.31
C MET A 100 9.73 29.24 4.70
N ASN A 101 9.10 30.35 4.36
CA ASN A 101 9.72 31.48 3.63
C ASN A 101 10.37 31.07 2.30
N ILE A 102 9.79 30.05 1.61
CA ILE A 102 10.22 29.60 0.29
C ILE A 102 9.34 30.24 -0.78
N PRO A 103 9.91 31.01 -1.74
CA PRO A 103 9.16 31.65 -2.80
C PRO A 103 8.43 30.66 -3.71
N ILE A 104 7.16 30.98 -3.99
CA ILE A 104 6.32 30.30 -4.96
C ILE A 104 6.43 31.04 -6.29
N LEU A 105 6.77 30.31 -7.35
CA LEU A 105 7.02 30.83 -8.68
C LEU A 105 5.90 30.37 -9.60
N GLU A 106 5.08 31.31 -10.07
CA GLU A 106 3.92 31.02 -10.92
C GLU A 106 3.71 32.20 -11.90
N VAL A 107 3.69 31.91 -13.20
CA VAL A 107 3.51 32.92 -14.24
C VAL A 107 2.38 32.51 -15.16
N GLN A 108 1.36 33.36 -15.29
CA GLN A 108 0.20 33.09 -16.15
C GLN A 108 0.60 32.88 -17.62
N GLY A 109 0.06 31.83 -18.26
CA GLY A 109 0.34 31.51 -19.66
C GLY A 109 1.59 30.65 -19.90
N PHE A 110 2.40 30.38 -18.86
CA PHE A 110 3.60 29.54 -18.93
C PHE A 110 3.56 28.40 -17.92
N GLU A 111 4.13 27.26 -18.28
CA GLU A 111 4.21 26.09 -17.39
C GLU A 111 5.39 26.24 -16.39
N ALA A 112 5.39 25.43 -15.34
CA ALA A 112 6.45 25.44 -14.33
C ALA A 112 7.85 25.17 -14.93
N ASP A 113 7.91 24.33 -15.96
CA ASP A 113 9.15 24.01 -16.69
C ASP A 113 9.74 25.23 -17.42
N ASP A 114 8.89 26.06 -18.03
CA ASP A 114 9.30 27.31 -18.68
C ASP A 114 9.85 28.31 -17.67
N VAL A 115 9.19 28.45 -16.51
CA VAL A 115 9.63 29.31 -15.41
C VAL A 115 10.98 28.85 -14.86
N ILE A 116 11.12 27.54 -14.60
CA ILE A 116 12.37 26.95 -14.12
C ILE A 116 13.48 27.10 -15.17
N GLY A 117 13.18 26.85 -16.45
CA GLY A 117 14.12 27.00 -17.55
C GLY A 117 14.66 28.44 -17.63
N THR A 118 13.76 29.41 -17.58
CA THR A 118 14.13 30.83 -17.65
C THR A 118 15.01 31.26 -16.47
N LEU A 119 14.59 30.91 -15.23
CA LEU A 119 15.34 31.28 -14.03
C LEU A 119 16.68 30.54 -13.95
N SER A 120 16.75 29.29 -14.41
CA SER A 120 18.00 28.50 -14.46
C SER A 120 19.05 29.21 -15.34
N HIS A 121 18.66 29.69 -16.53
CA HIS A 121 19.57 30.37 -17.45
C HIS A 121 19.98 31.74 -16.90
N LYS A 122 19.04 32.50 -16.35
CA LYS A 122 19.36 33.85 -15.74
C LYS A 122 20.31 33.68 -14.54
N ALA A 123 20.06 32.72 -13.66
CA ALA A 123 20.91 32.47 -12.49
C ALA A 123 22.30 31.95 -12.90
N ALA A 124 22.39 31.04 -13.88
CA ALA A 124 23.67 30.56 -14.39
C ALA A 124 24.52 31.67 -15.00
N ALA A 125 23.88 32.62 -15.71
CA ALA A 125 24.55 33.81 -16.24
C ALA A 125 25.12 34.74 -15.13
N GLU A 126 24.51 34.73 -13.92
CA GLU A 126 25.00 35.40 -12.73
C GLU A 126 25.99 34.59 -11.89
N GLY A 127 26.43 33.41 -12.41
CA GLY A 127 27.44 32.58 -11.79
C GLY A 127 26.92 31.60 -10.70
N PHE A 128 25.62 31.34 -10.68
CA PHE A 128 25.04 30.31 -9.79
C PHE A 128 25.25 28.93 -10.36
N GLU A 129 25.41 27.95 -9.46
CA GLU A 129 25.20 26.54 -9.77
C GLU A 129 23.73 26.21 -9.52
N VAL A 130 23.02 25.72 -10.55
CA VAL A 130 21.57 25.51 -10.50
C VAL A 130 21.25 24.03 -10.48
N TYR A 131 20.37 23.63 -9.57
CA TYR A 131 19.81 22.29 -9.45
C TYR A 131 18.31 22.34 -9.71
N MET A 132 17.85 21.70 -10.79
CA MET A 132 16.43 21.55 -11.14
C MET A 132 15.92 20.22 -10.58
N ALA A 133 15.15 20.27 -9.50
CA ALA A 133 14.61 19.08 -8.83
C ALA A 133 13.31 18.64 -9.51
N THR A 134 13.40 17.70 -10.44
CA THR A 134 12.28 17.14 -11.20
C THR A 134 12.59 15.72 -11.69
N PRO A 135 11.61 14.80 -11.77
CA PRO A 135 11.73 13.52 -12.45
C PRO A 135 11.59 13.62 -13.97
N ASP A 136 11.10 14.77 -14.49
CA ASP A 136 10.75 14.92 -15.89
C ASP A 136 11.99 14.94 -16.79
N LYS A 137 11.94 14.10 -17.84
CA LYS A 137 13.02 13.92 -18.81
C LYS A 137 13.27 15.16 -19.68
N ASP A 138 12.23 15.98 -19.87
CA ASP A 138 12.26 17.11 -20.80
C ASP A 138 13.21 18.22 -20.34
N TYR A 139 13.44 18.31 -19.04
CA TYR A 139 14.46 19.20 -18.47
C TYR A 139 15.90 18.87 -18.89
N GLY A 140 16.13 17.70 -19.49
CA GLY A 140 17.42 17.33 -20.07
C GLY A 140 17.92 18.30 -21.12
N GLN A 141 17.02 19.05 -21.79
CA GLN A 141 17.38 20.07 -22.78
C GLN A 141 18.01 21.34 -22.17
N LEU A 142 17.84 21.54 -20.85
CA LEU A 142 18.30 22.77 -20.14
C LEU A 142 19.66 22.59 -19.47
N VAL A 143 20.20 21.38 -19.37
CA VAL A 143 21.45 21.14 -18.64
C VAL A 143 22.65 21.80 -19.32
N SER A 144 23.55 22.31 -18.48
CA SER A 144 24.81 22.93 -18.91
C SER A 144 25.90 22.71 -17.87
N ASP A 145 27.07 23.31 -18.04
CA ASP A 145 28.16 23.23 -17.05
C ASP A 145 27.79 23.83 -15.68
N HIS A 146 26.71 24.61 -15.62
CA HIS A 146 26.22 25.26 -14.39
C HIS A 146 24.77 24.89 -14.06
N ILE A 147 24.05 24.18 -14.92
CA ILE A 147 22.65 23.79 -14.73
C ILE A 147 22.55 22.26 -14.76
N TYR A 148 22.01 21.68 -13.70
CA TYR A 148 21.92 20.24 -13.52
C TYR A 148 20.50 19.81 -13.22
N MET A 149 20.06 18.71 -13.83
CA MET A 149 18.90 17.99 -13.30
C MET A 149 19.27 17.28 -12.01
N TYR A 150 18.44 17.43 -10.99
CA TYR A 150 18.56 16.71 -9.72
C TYR A 150 17.35 15.79 -9.58
N ARG A 151 17.53 14.58 -10.12
CA ARG A 151 16.45 13.63 -10.34
C ARG A 151 16.35 12.65 -9.18
N PRO A 152 15.12 12.42 -8.63
CA PRO A 152 14.93 11.36 -7.64
C PRO A 152 15.17 9.98 -8.27
N ARG A 153 15.89 9.11 -7.57
CA ARG A 153 16.12 7.71 -7.95
C ARG A 153 14.98 6.83 -7.46
N HIS A 154 14.71 5.75 -8.15
CA HIS A 154 13.76 4.72 -7.70
C HIS A 154 14.28 3.93 -6.49
N THR A 155 15.59 3.90 -6.29
CA THR A 155 16.27 3.23 -5.17
C THR A 155 16.49 4.12 -3.95
N GLY A 156 15.77 5.25 -3.90
CA GLY A 156 15.99 6.28 -2.90
C GLY A 156 17.12 7.25 -3.23
N GLY A 157 17.02 8.47 -2.67
CA GLY A 157 17.94 9.57 -2.93
C GLY A 157 17.79 10.19 -4.32
N PHE A 158 18.82 10.95 -4.74
CA PHE A 158 18.81 11.72 -5.96
C PHE A 158 20.07 11.46 -6.78
N GLU A 159 19.98 11.66 -8.09
CA GLU A 159 21.12 11.67 -9.00
C GLU A 159 21.26 13.06 -9.64
N LYS A 160 22.49 13.50 -9.78
CA LYS A 160 22.85 14.73 -10.49
C LYS A 160 23.17 14.35 -11.93
N LEU A 161 22.46 14.97 -12.87
CA LEU A 161 22.67 14.76 -14.31
C LEU A 161 23.08 16.10 -14.93
N GLY A 162 24.29 16.14 -15.49
CA GLY A 162 24.78 17.20 -16.34
C GLY A 162 24.74 16.80 -17.82
N PRO A 163 25.38 17.57 -18.71
CA PRO A 163 25.39 17.31 -20.15
C PRO A 163 25.88 15.91 -20.52
N ALA A 164 26.98 15.47 -19.92
CA ALA A 164 27.55 14.15 -20.21
C ALA A 164 26.61 12.98 -19.82
N GLU A 165 25.99 13.06 -18.65
CA GLU A 165 25.08 12.06 -18.16
C GLU A 165 23.78 12.02 -18.98
N VAL A 166 23.25 13.18 -19.40
CA VAL A 166 22.07 13.26 -20.27
C VAL A 166 22.39 12.68 -21.63
N CYS A 167 23.50 13.04 -22.26
CA CYS A 167 23.94 12.47 -23.54
C CYS A 167 24.12 10.96 -23.47
N ALA A 168 24.81 10.46 -22.43
CA ALA A 168 25.01 9.02 -22.25
C ALA A 168 23.70 8.26 -22.04
N LYS A 169 22.74 8.86 -21.32
CA LYS A 169 21.45 8.26 -21.02
C LYS A 169 20.55 8.08 -22.23
N TYR A 170 20.52 9.06 -23.11
CA TYR A 170 19.65 9.06 -24.29
C TYR A 170 20.39 8.66 -25.59
N GLY A 171 21.69 8.40 -25.53
CA GLY A 171 22.51 8.05 -26.71
C GLY A 171 22.71 9.20 -27.70
N LEU A 172 22.73 10.44 -27.15
CA LEU A 172 22.87 11.69 -27.92
C LEU A 172 24.31 12.17 -27.88
N SER A 173 24.69 13.02 -28.86
CA SER A 173 26.01 13.67 -28.92
C SER A 173 26.02 15.03 -28.23
N ASP A 174 24.87 15.67 -28.07
CA ASP A 174 24.67 16.96 -27.43
C ASP A 174 23.34 16.97 -26.67
N GLN A 175 23.31 17.58 -25.48
CA GLN A 175 22.11 17.62 -24.63
C GLN A 175 20.95 18.41 -25.27
N HIS A 176 21.23 19.39 -26.13
CA HIS A 176 20.18 20.15 -26.84
C HIS A 176 19.41 19.26 -27.83
N GLN A 177 19.97 18.13 -28.26
CA GLN A 177 19.26 17.14 -29.07
C GLN A 177 18.08 16.47 -28.35
N VAL A 178 17.91 16.67 -27.03
CA VAL A 178 16.71 16.22 -26.30
C VAL A 178 15.45 16.84 -26.89
N ILE A 179 15.48 18.11 -27.30
CA ILE A 179 14.35 18.78 -27.97
C ILE A 179 14.03 18.08 -29.30
N ASP A 180 15.05 17.80 -30.09
CA ASP A 180 14.90 17.15 -31.39
C ASP A 180 14.46 15.68 -31.24
N LEU A 181 14.95 15.00 -30.19
CA LEU A 181 14.50 13.64 -29.85
C LEU A 181 12.99 13.61 -29.58
N LEU A 182 12.50 14.53 -28.74
CA LEU A 182 11.08 14.66 -28.43
C LEU A 182 10.25 15.11 -29.65
N GLY A 183 10.79 16.03 -30.46
CA GLY A 183 10.16 16.46 -31.70
C GLY A 183 9.96 15.32 -32.71
N LEU A 184 10.91 14.39 -32.78
CA LEU A 184 10.83 13.22 -33.68
C LEU A 184 9.93 12.12 -33.11
N MET A 185 10.11 11.72 -31.86
CA MET A 185 9.37 10.59 -31.28
C MET A 185 7.98 10.96 -30.76
N GLY A 186 7.73 12.25 -30.52
CA GLY A 186 6.56 12.73 -29.81
C GLY A 186 6.58 12.41 -28.31
N ASP A 187 5.54 12.85 -27.62
CA ASP A 187 5.28 12.46 -26.24
C ASP A 187 3.79 12.12 -26.04
N ALA A 188 3.52 10.85 -25.73
CA ALA A 188 2.15 10.38 -25.51
C ALA A 188 1.52 10.97 -24.22
N SER A 189 2.33 11.33 -23.22
CA SER A 189 1.82 11.91 -21.96
C SER A 189 1.32 13.33 -22.15
N ASP A 190 1.92 14.08 -23.08
CA ASP A 190 1.56 15.46 -23.40
C ASP A 190 0.79 15.58 -24.72
N ASN A 191 0.49 14.45 -25.34
CA ASN A 191 -0.18 14.37 -26.63
C ASN A 191 0.57 15.11 -27.75
N ILE A 192 1.91 15.10 -27.68
CA ILE A 192 2.78 15.64 -28.74
C ILE A 192 2.91 14.59 -29.83
N PRO A 193 2.50 14.90 -31.10
CA PRO A 193 2.31 13.88 -32.13
C PRO A 193 3.60 13.20 -32.63
N GLY A 194 4.70 13.91 -32.69
CA GLY A 194 5.96 13.41 -33.27
C GLY A 194 5.83 13.03 -34.76
N CYS A 195 6.79 12.27 -35.24
CA CYS A 195 6.73 11.61 -36.55
C CYS A 195 6.14 10.20 -36.42
N LYS A 196 4.93 9.97 -36.90
CA LYS A 196 4.24 8.68 -36.78
C LYS A 196 5.08 7.53 -37.37
N GLY A 197 5.42 6.58 -36.50
CA GLY A 197 6.24 5.42 -36.85
C GLY A 197 7.74 5.64 -36.71
N VAL A 198 8.16 6.72 -36.06
CA VAL A 198 9.51 6.97 -35.55
C VAL A 198 9.46 6.87 -34.04
N GLY A 199 10.01 5.82 -33.46
CA GLY A 199 10.16 5.65 -32.01
C GLY A 199 11.56 6.07 -31.57
N GLU A 200 11.80 6.05 -30.25
CA GLU A 200 13.03 6.50 -29.60
C GLU A 200 14.32 6.00 -30.31
N LYS A 201 14.43 4.69 -30.54
CA LYS A 201 15.62 4.12 -31.21
C LYS A 201 15.88 4.70 -32.62
N THR A 202 14.82 4.88 -33.40
CA THR A 202 14.94 5.45 -34.74
C THR A 202 15.27 6.93 -34.68
N ALA A 203 14.66 7.67 -33.76
CA ALA A 203 14.94 9.08 -33.53
C ALA A 203 16.39 9.30 -33.11
N VAL A 204 16.92 8.49 -32.16
CA VAL A 204 18.34 8.54 -31.79
C VAL A 204 19.27 8.27 -32.97
N GLN A 205 18.99 7.25 -33.80
CA GLN A 205 19.78 6.96 -34.99
C GLN A 205 19.78 8.12 -35.98
N LEU A 206 18.63 8.75 -36.19
CA LEU A 206 18.52 9.92 -37.06
C LEU A 206 19.33 11.11 -36.51
N LEU A 207 19.29 11.35 -35.21
CA LEU A 207 20.06 12.41 -34.59
C LEU A 207 21.55 12.13 -34.56
N GLN A 208 21.98 10.89 -34.41
CA GLN A 208 23.38 10.49 -34.55
C GLN A 208 23.89 10.69 -35.97
N GLN A 209 23.05 10.48 -37.00
CA GLN A 209 23.42 10.66 -38.39
C GLN A 209 23.37 12.11 -38.85
N PHE A 210 22.34 12.86 -38.45
CA PHE A 210 22.07 14.20 -38.99
C PHE A 210 22.35 15.34 -38.00
N GLY A 211 22.50 15.04 -36.71
CA GLY A 211 22.78 16.01 -35.66
C GLY A 211 21.58 16.81 -35.16
N SER A 212 20.64 17.16 -36.06
CA SER A 212 19.44 17.94 -35.72
C SER A 212 18.27 17.63 -36.63
N ILE A 213 17.04 17.98 -36.21
CA ILE A 213 15.83 17.93 -37.05
C ILE A 213 15.99 18.81 -38.29
N GLU A 214 16.56 20.00 -38.17
CA GLU A 214 16.72 20.90 -39.32
C GLU A 214 17.63 20.30 -40.39
N ASN A 215 18.75 19.71 -39.97
CA ASN A 215 19.67 19.05 -40.89
C ASN A 215 19.05 17.76 -41.47
N LEU A 216 18.28 17.00 -40.68
CA LEU A 216 17.54 15.84 -41.15
C LEU A 216 16.55 16.21 -42.26
N LEU A 217 15.75 17.26 -42.02
CA LEU A 217 14.75 17.72 -43.00
C LEU A 217 15.36 18.30 -44.27
N ALA A 218 16.53 18.94 -44.18
CA ALA A 218 17.29 19.43 -45.33
C ALA A 218 17.91 18.31 -46.19
N HIS A 219 18.13 17.11 -45.62
CA HIS A 219 18.82 16.00 -46.27
C HIS A 219 18.00 14.70 -46.27
N THR A 220 16.69 14.82 -46.43
CA THR A 220 15.78 13.63 -46.48
C THR A 220 16.08 12.71 -47.66
N ASP A 221 16.77 13.19 -48.70
CA ASP A 221 17.28 12.40 -49.83
C ASP A 221 18.28 11.32 -49.41
N GLN A 222 18.97 11.49 -48.29
CA GLN A 222 19.89 10.49 -47.73
C GLN A 222 19.18 9.35 -47.01
N LEU A 223 17.89 9.48 -46.71
CA LEU A 223 17.06 8.44 -46.17
C LEU A 223 16.57 7.48 -47.27
N LYS A 224 16.23 6.23 -46.89
CA LYS A 224 15.78 5.24 -47.84
C LYS A 224 14.38 4.70 -47.52
N GLY A 225 13.63 4.41 -48.58
CA GLY A 225 12.38 3.65 -48.49
C GLY A 225 11.26 4.32 -47.71
N ALA A 226 10.62 3.57 -46.82
CA ALA A 226 9.46 4.05 -46.06
C ALA A 226 9.81 5.15 -45.05
N LEU A 227 11.04 5.18 -44.51
CA LEU A 227 11.47 6.18 -43.56
C LEU A 227 11.60 7.57 -44.19
N GLN A 228 12.15 7.63 -45.41
CA GLN A 228 12.25 8.87 -46.19
C GLN A 228 10.86 9.51 -46.37
N ARG A 229 9.91 8.73 -46.88
CA ARG A 229 8.53 9.20 -47.10
C ARG A 229 7.90 9.69 -45.81
N LYS A 230 8.04 8.91 -44.72
CA LYS A 230 7.47 9.29 -43.42
C LYS A 230 7.98 10.62 -42.88
N VAL A 231 9.28 10.89 -43.00
CA VAL A 231 9.89 12.13 -42.55
C VAL A 231 9.46 13.30 -43.45
N GLN A 232 9.44 13.10 -44.77
CA GLN A 232 9.01 14.11 -45.74
C GLN A 232 7.53 14.47 -45.61
N ASP A 233 6.65 13.46 -45.51
CA ASP A 233 5.20 13.66 -45.47
C ASP A 233 4.75 14.30 -44.11
N GLN A 234 5.60 14.27 -43.07
CA GLN A 234 5.27 14.74 -41.71
C GLN A 234 6.18 15.88 -41.23
N GLU A 235 6.84 16.60 -42.14
CA GLU A 235 7.73 17.70 -41.81
C GLU A 235 7.07 18.73 -40.88
N GLU A 236 5.85 19.16 -41.21
CA GLU A 236 5.10 20.13 -40.40
C GLU A 236 4.81 19.59 -38.98
N ALA A 237 4.41 18.32 -38.86
CA ALA A 237 4.14 17.67 -37.59
C ALA A 237 5.43 17.55 -36.75
N ILE A 238 6.58 17.26 -37.37
CA ILE A 238 7.87 17.19 -36.68
C ILE A 238 8.25 18.56 -36.12
N ARG A 239 8.18 19.61 -36.97
CA ARG A 239 8.48 20.99 -36.56
C ARG A 239 7.54 21.50 -35.45
N PHE A 240 6.25 21.17 -35.58
CA PHE A 240 5.25 21.52 -34.56
C PHE A 240 5.48 20.76 -33.24
N SER A 241 5.83 19.48 -33.32
CA SER A 241 6.15 18.70 -32.12
C SER A 241 7.41 19.21 -31.42
N ARG A 242 8.41 19.61 -32.19
CA ARG A 242 9.61 20.27 -31.66
C ARG A 242 9.26 21.58 -30.94
N PHE A 243 8.37 22.40 -31.50
CA PHE A 243 7.89 23.62 -30.86
C PHE A 243 7.19 23.33 -29.54
N LEU A 244 6.30 22.35 -29.47
CA LEU A 244 5.58 21.97 -28.26
C LEU A 244 6.52 21.40 -27.17
N ALA A 245 7.54 20.64 -27.57
CA ALA A 245 8.50 20.02 -26.64
C ALA A 245 9.58 21.02 -26.13
N THR A 246 9.69 22.20 -26.75
CA THR A 246 10.69 23.18 -26.36
C THR A 246 10.27 23.91 -25.09
N ILE A 247 11.09 23.82 -24.06
CA ILE A 247 10.94 24.62 -22.83
C ILE A 247 11.38 26.06 -23.12
N ARG A 248 10.52 27.03 -22.82
CA ARG A 248 10.81 28.46 -23.02
C ARG A 248 11.78 28.94 -21.93
N THR A 249 12.72 29.80 -22.35
CA THR A 249 13.71 30.38 -21.44
C THR A 249 13.65 31.92 -21.44
N ASP A 250 12.55 32.45 -21.94
CA ASP A 250 12.26 33.88 -22.10
C ASP A 250 10.95 34.31 -21.41
N VAL A 251 10.51 33.53 -20.40
CA VAL A 251 9.34 33.92 -19.57
C VAL A 251 9.55 35.28 -18.94
N PRO A 252 8.51 36.16 -18.87
CA PRO A 252 8.60 37.46 -18.27
C PRO A 252 8.63 37.38 -16.73
N ILE A 253 9.69 36.80 -16.20
CA ILE A 253 10.01 36.69 -14.77
C ILE A 253 11.44 37.15 -14.53
N ASP A 254 11.66 38.00 -13.55
CA ASP A 254 13.00 38.47 -13.18
C ASP A 254 13.66 37.52 -12.18
N PHE A 255 14.98 37.36 -12.31
CA PHE A 255 15.77 36.64 -11.34
C PHE A 255 16.15 37.56 -10.18
N ASP A 256 15.49 37.40 -9.04
CA ASP A 256 15.80 38.15 -7.82
C ASP A 256 16.48 37.24 -6.80
N ALA A 257 17.79 37.28 -6.76
CA ALA A 257 18.58 36.45 -5.84
C ALA A 257 18.24 36.75 -4.36
N GLN A 258 17.88 37.99 -4.02
CA GLN A 258 17.53 38.34 -2.64
C GLN A 258 16.18 37.72 -2.22
N ALA A 259 15.21 37.75 -3.10
CA ALA A 259 13.91 37.08 -2.85
C ALA A 259 14.05 35.59 -2.70
N LEU A 260 14.90 34.93 -3.52
CA LEU A 260 15.13 33.48 -3.52
C LEU A 260 16.08 33.01 -2.41
N SER A 261 16.74 33.91 -1.65
CA SER A 261 17.66 33.51 -0.58
C SER A 261 16.97 32.60 0.47
N VAL A 262 17.65 31.53 0.90
CA VAL A 262 17.14 30.65 1.95
C VAL A 262 16.99 31.40 3.26
N LYS A 263 15.79 31.39 3.81
CA LYS A 263 15.43 32.04 5.09
C LYS A 263 15.02 30.99 6.11
N GLN A 264 15.07 31.33 7.40
CA GLN A 264 14.55 30.45 8.44
C GLN A 264 13.01 30.34 8.33
N PRO A 265 12.43 29.18 8.56
CA PRO A 265 10.98 29.03 8.63
C PRO A 265 10.34 29.90 9.71
N ASP A 266 9.14 30.37 9.46
CA ASP A 266 8.25 30.98 10.45
C ASP A 266 7.58 29.86 11.26
N GLU A 267 8.21 29.49 12.38
CA GLU A 267 7.75 28.38 13.24
C GLU A 267 6.34 28.62 13.81
N ASP A 268 5.96 29.88 14.05
CA ASP A 268 4.64 30.22 14.57
C ASP A 268 3.53 29.93 13.55
N LYS A 269 3.84 30.00 12.27
CA LYS A 269 2.91 29.63 11.19
C LYS A 269 3.00 28.16 10.79
N LEU A 270 4.21 27.61 10.76
CA LEU A 270 4.46 26.24 10.27
C LEU A 270 3.98 25.18 11.27
N THR A 271 4.26 25.38 12.56
CA THR A 271 3.89 24.42 13.62
C THR A 271 2.38 24.12 13.68
N PRO A 272 1.47 25.12 13.64
CA PRO A 272 0.02 24.82 13.61
C PRO A 272 -0.41 24.04 12.37
N ILE A 273 0.20 24.27 11.20
CA ILE A 273 -0.12 23.52 9.98
C ILE A 273 0.30 22.06 10.15
N TYR A 274 1.54 21.81 10.63
CA TYR A 274 2.01 20.44 10.85
C TYR A 274 1.24 19.72 11.97
N GLN A 275 0.82 20.43 13.03
CA GLN A 275 -0.06 19.88 14.07
C GLN A 275 -1.42 19.47 13.50
N ARG A 276 -2.04 20.35 12.69
CA ARG A 276 -3.32 20.06 12.02
C ARG A 276 -3.22 18.85 11.11
N LEU A 277 -2.10 18.68 10.40
CA LEU A 277 -1.85 17.57 9.47
C LEU A 277 -1.29 16.33 10.17
N GLU A 278 -1.00 16.40 11.48
CA GLU A 278 -0.42 15.32 12.29
C GLU A 278 0.96 14.85 11.81
N PHE A 279 1.78 15.78 11.36
CA PHE A 279 3.14 15.51 10.90
C PHE A 279 4.14 15.48 12.08
N ASN A 280 3.90 14.58 13.04
CA ASN A 280 4.68 14.47 14.27
C ASN A 280 6.19 14.25 14.04
N SER A 281 6.56 13.55 12.97
CA SER A 281 7.97 13.32 12.59
C SER A 281 8.67 14.60 12.13
N LEU A 282 7.96 15.52 11.51
CA LEU A 282 8.49 16.82 11.09
C LEU A 282 8.56 17.79 12.27
N LEU A 283 7.57 17.78 13.17
CA LEU A 283 7.56 18.57 14.41
C LEU A 283 8.73 18.23 15.36
N LYS A 284 9.03 16.93 15.55
CA LYS A 284 10.17 16.50 16.39
C LYS A 284 11.53 16.96 15.87
N LYS A 285 11.67 17.17 14.57
CA LYS A 285 12.91 17.69 13.96
C LYS A 285 13.13 19.17 14.24
N GLN A 286 12.06 19.96 14.40
CA GLN A 286 12.12 21.39 14.70
C GLN A 286 12.65 21.64 16.13
N THR A 287 12.22 20.85 17.11
CA THR A 287 12.63 21.02 18.52
C THR A 287 14.09 20.68 18.81
N THR A 288 14.78 19.96 17.94
CA THR A 288 16.21 19.61 18.10
C THR A 288 17.19 20.67 17.59
N THR A 289 16.72 21.71 16.89
CA THR A 289 17.56 22.79 16.33
C THR A 289 17.65 24.05 17.20
N THR A 290 16.92 24.15 18.30
CA THR A 290 16.87 25.35 19.17
C THR A 290 17.27 25.05 20.60
N SER A 291 18.57 24.76 20.86
CA SER A 291 19.19 24.98 22.18
C SER A 291 20.70 25.00 22.08
N PRO A 292 21.37 26.12 22.32
CA PRO A 292 22.80 26.13 22.61
C PRO A 292 23.00 25.88 24.10
N THR A 293 23.53 24.72 24.47
CA THR A 293 24.02 24.45 25.84
C THR A 293 25.51 24.79 25.91
N PRO A 294 25.97 25.50 26.94
CA PRO A 294 27.38 25.89 27.08
C PRO A 294 28.26 24.69 27.48
N PRO A 295 29.57 24.78 27.24
CA PRO A 295 30.48 23.65 27.41
C PRO A 295 30.76 23.35 28.88
N LYS A 296 30.66 22.08 29.26
CA LYS A 296 31.29 21.55 30.50
C LYS A 296 32.49 20.70 30.12
N GLU A 297 33.61 21.08 30.70
CA GLU A 297 34.88 20.40 30.65
C GLU A 297 34.86 19.02 31.29
N GLY A 298 35.57 18.13 30.64
CA GLY A 298 36.42 17.08 31.16
C GLY A 298 35.79 15.94 31.93
N LEU A 299 35.79 14.76 31.29
CA LEU A 299 36.40 13.55 31.88
C LEU A 299 36.41 12.41 30.84
N ASN A 300 37.61 11.90 30.60
CA ASN A 300 37.88 10.73 29.75
C ASN A 300 37.08 9.50 30.22
N ASN A 301 36.42 8.82 29.30
CA ASN A 301 36.37 7.37 29.36
C ASN A 301 36.14 6.74 27.96
N THR A 302 37.01 5.79 27.68
CA THR A 302 37.04 4.97 26.47
C THR A 302 35.84 4.03 26.43
N GLY A 303 34.98 4.18 25.43
CA GLY A 303 33.85 3.29 25.21
C GLY A 303 33.40 3.32 23.74
N LYS A 304 33.42 2.17 23.11
CA LYS A 304 33.17 1.85 21.71
C LYS A 304 32.02 2.66 21.10
N LYS A 305 32.32 3.34 19.97
CA LYS A 305 31.33 3.98 19.10
C LYS A 305 30.38 2.93 18.50
N GLN A 306 29.18 2.82 19.01
CA GLN A 306 28.05 2.29 18.25
C GLN A 306 27.61 3.36 17.25
N LYS A 307 27.74 3.07 15.96
CA LYS A 307 27.11 3.85 14.90
C LYS A 307 25.60 3.69 15.01
N LYS A 308 24.93 4.76 15.42
CA LYS A 308 23.49 4.92 15.24
C LYS A 308 23.24 5.01 13.74
N VAL A 309 22.69 3.97 13.14
CA VAL A 309 22.18 4.01 11.77
C VAL A 309 20.86 4.77 11.84
N GLU A 310 20.86 6.01 11.36
CA GLU A 310 19.61 6.73 11.07
C GLU A 310 18.91 5.99 9.92
N GLN A 311 17.77 5.36 10.23
CA GLN A 311 16.85 4.87 9.21
C GLN A 311 16.21 6.07 8.52
N THR A 312 16.75 6.45 7.38
CA THR A 312 16.04 7.26 6.40
C THR A 312 14.91 6.41 5.84
N LEU A 313 13.66 6.83 6.08
CA LEU A 313 12.49 6.29 5.39
C LEU A 313 12.73 6.37 3.88
N ASP A 314 12.87 5.23 3.24
CA ASP A 314 13.03 5.14 1.79
C ASP A 314 11.65 5.28 1.14
N LEU A 315 11.25 6.51 0.85
CA LEU A 315 9.99 6.86 0.18
C LEU A 315 9.87 6.30 -1.25
N PHE A 316 10.88 5.57 -1.72
CA PHE A 316 11.03 5.22 -3.13
C PHE A 316 11.18 3.71 -3.39
N ALA A 317 11.07 2.88 -2.36
CA ALA A 317 10.93 1.43 -2.55
C ALA A 317 9.51 1.13 -3.04
N GLU A 318 9.38 0.27 -4.06
CA GLU A 318 8.08 -0.35 -4.38
C GLU A 318 7.57 -1.03 -3.11
N PRO A 319 6.26 -0.96 -2.84
CA PRO A 319 5.71 -1.59 -1.65
C PRO A 319 5.88 -3.11 -1.77
N VAL A 320 6.91 -3.61 -1.13
CA VAL A 320 6.81 -4.91 -0.47
C VAL A 320 5.62 -4.76 0.48
N GLU A 321 4.80 -5.78 0.65
CA GLU A 321 3.80 -5.83 1.72
C GLU A 321 4.53 -5.58 3.05
N GLU A 322 4.84 -4.32 3.32
CA GLU A 322 5.33 -3.89 4.62
C GLU A 322 4.13 -3.63 5.49
N THR A 323 3.95 -4.52 6.45
CA THR A 323 3.38 -4.17 7.72
C THR A 323 3.94 -2.81 8.13
N ILE A 324 3.06 -1.85 8.32
CA ILE A 324 3.33 -0.50 8.82
C ILE A 324 4.30 -0.61 10.00
N PRO A 325 5.47 0.03 9.99
CA PRO A 325 6.24 0.16 11.21
C PRO A 325 5.46 1.09 12.14
N ASP A 326 4.89 0.51 13.18
CA ASP A 326 4.34 1.24 14.30
C ASP A 326 5.46 2.11 14.90
N THR A 327 5.45 3.39 14.60
CA THR A 327 6.22 4.34 15.41
C THR A 327 5.48 4.49 16.73
N ALA A 328 6.05 3.89 17.77
CA ALA A 328 5.58 4.01 19.14
C ALA A 328 5.35 5.48 19.53
N SER A 329 4.12 5.91 19.38
CA SER A 329 3.55 6.96 20.22
C SER A 329 2.73 6.25 21.29
N THR A 330 3.08 6.44 22.54
CA THR A 330 2.25 6.03 23.70
C THR A 330 0.79 6.32 23.37
N PRO A 331 -0.11 5.31 23.44
CA PRO A 331 -1.51 5.56 23.23
C PRO A 331 -1.99 6.50 24.32
N SER A 332 -2.31 7.73 23.93
CA SER A 332 -3.26 8.50 24.73
C SER A 332 -4.57 7.70 24.66
N PRO A 333 -5.15 7.24 25.78
CA PRO A 333 -6.47 6.63 25.73
C PRO A 333 -7.37 7.60 25.00
N ARG A 334 -8.18 7.12 24.05
CA ARG A 334 -9.18 7.95 23.37
C ARG A 334 -9.79 8.82 24.45
N GLY A 335 -9.43 10.11 24.42
CA GLY A 335 -9.85 11.02 25.47
C GLY A 335 -11.36 10.95 25.60
N ALA A 336 -11.88 10.96 26.81
CA ALA A 336 -13.29 10.91 27.14
C ALA A 336 -14.14 12.05 26.52
N GLY A 337 -13.68 12.66 25.42
CA GLY A 337 -14.21 13.80 24.69
C GLY A 337 -14.48 13.61 23.20
N GLU A 338 -14.21 12.45 22.56
CA GLU A 338 -14.82 12.21 21.25
C GLU A 338 -16.34 11.98 21.49
N SER A 339 -17.15 12.95 21.07
CA SER A 339 -18.57 12.88 21.33
C SER A 339 -19.17 11.65 20.62
N LYS A 340 -20.07 10.92 21.32
CA LYS A 340 -20.84 9.79 20.75
C LYS A 340 -21.48 10.14 19.39
N VAL A 341 -21.71 11.42 19.13
CA VAL A 341 -22.24 11.98 17.88
C VAL A 341 -21.25 11.83 16.71
N SER A 342 -19.96 11.98 16.95
CA SER A 342 -18.93 11.90 15.89
C SER A 342 -18.71 10.46 15.40
N GLU A 343 -18.72 9.48 16.30
CA GLU A 343 -18.52 8.06 15.96
C GLU A 343 -19.73 7.47 15.21
N ALA A 344 -20.93 7.78 15.67
CA ALA A 344 -22.16 7.41 14.98
C ALA A 344 -22.26 8.02 13.57
N ALA A 345 -21.77 9.25 13.38
CA ALA A 345 -21.71 9.87 12.06
C ALA A 345 -20.66 9.20 11.15
N ARG A 346 -19.50 8.83 11.69
CA ARG A 346 -18.45 8.09 10.96
C ARG A 346 -18.96 6.75 10.46
N ILE A 347 -19.64 5.98 11.32
CA ILE A 347 -20.24 4.70 10.97
C ILE A 347 -21.33 4.87 9.90
N ALA A 348 -22.19 5.88 10.02
CA ALA A 348 -23.22 6.16 9.04
C ALA A 348 -22.64 6.51 7.67
N ALA A 349 -21.62 7.36 7.61
CA ALA A 349 -20.92 7.70 6.37
C ALA A 349 -20.26 6.48 5.73
N TYR A 350 -19.58 5.66 6.53
CA TYR A 350 -18.94 4.43 6.08
C TYR A 350 -19.95 3.44 5.49
N LEU A 351 -21.11 3.25 6.09
CA LEU A 351 -22.15 2.37 5.55
C LEU A 351 -22.73 2.87 4.22
N LEU A 352 -22.83 4.18 4.05
CA LEU A 352 -23.27 4.79 2.80
C LEU A 352 -22.23 4.63 1.69
N ASN A 353 -20.96 4.80 2.00
CA ASN A 353 -19.86 4.57 1.05
C ASN A 353 -18.54 4.24 1.78
N PRO A 354 -18.15 2.97 1.87
CA PRO A 354 -16.92 2.55 2.55
C PRO A 354 -15.63 2.98 1.84
N GLU A 355 -15.69 3.40 0.57
CA GLU A 355 -14.53 3.87 -0.20
C GLU A 355 -14.23 5.36 0.07
N VAL A 356 -15.14 6.07 0.74
CA VAL A 356 -14.99 7.50 1.04
C VAL A 356 -14.71 7.69 2.52
N SER A 357 -13.57 8.32 2.84
CA SER A 357 -13.23 8.66 4.22
C SER A 357 -14.23 9.66 4.80
N TYR A 358 -14.67 9.42 6.03
CA TYR A 358 -15.57 10.32 6.74
C TYR A 358 -14.95 11.71 6.93
N ASN A 359 -15.68 12.75 6.51
CA ASN A 359 -15.33 14.14 6.76
C ASN A 359 -16.32 14.74 7.78
N PRO A 360 -15.86 15.15 8.98
CA PRO A 360 -16.75 15.73 9.99
C PRO A 360 -17.39 17.06 9.59
N ASP A 361 -16.83 17.77 8.61
CA ASP A 361 -17.34 19.04 8.11
C ASP A 361 -18.46 18.85 7.06
N VAL A 362 -18.65 17.61 6.57
CA VAL A 362 -19.70 17.26 5.61
C VAL A 362 -20.82 16.54 6.36
N PRO A 363 -22.04 17.08 6.39
CA PRO A 363 -23.18 16.41 7.00
C PRO A 363 -23.41 15.04 6.35
N VAL A 364 -23.50 14.00 7.18
CA VAL A 364 -23.87 12.66 6.70
C VAL A 364 -25.31 12.63 6.29
N ASP A 365 -25.60 12.12 5.10
CA ASP A 365 -26.96 11.93 4.60
C ASP A 365 -27.67 10.78 5.34
N ARG A 366 -28.15 11.09 6.55
CA ARG A 366 -28.92 10.13 7.35
C ARG A 366 -30.28 9.80 6.72
N ALA A 367 -30.80 10.63 5.83
CA ALA A 367 -32.04 10.36 5.13
C ALA A 367 -31.83 9.25 4.10
N ALA A 368 -30.75 9.29 3.34
CA ALA A 368 -30.35 8.21 2.44
C ALA A 368 -30.09 6.89 3.19
N LEU A 369 -29.36 6.94 4.33
CA LEU A 369 -29.16 5.75 5.15
C LEU A 369 -30.48 5.17 5.66
N LYS A 370 -31.41 6.00 6.11
CA LYS A 370 -32.74 5.58 6.60
C LYS A 370 -33.65 5.07 5.49
N ALA A 371 -33.48 5.57 4.28
CA ALA A 371 -34.27 5.12 3.10
C ALA A 371 -33.87 3.69 2.71
N ASP A 372 -32.63 3.29 2.92
CA ASP A 372 -32.16 1.91 2.76
C ASP A 372 -32.44 1.10 4.03
N LYS A 373 -33.53 0.34 4.03
CA LYS A 373 -34.00 -0.40 5.20
C LYS A 373 -32.96 -1.42 5.73
N ALA A 374 -32.18 -2.04 4.82
CA ALA A 374 -31.20 -3.04 5.21
C ALA A 374 -29.98 -2.36 5.87
N LEU A 375 -29.45 -1.30 5.26
CA LEU A 375 -28.37 -0.51 5.86
C LEU A 375 -28.81 0.16 7.17
N TRP A 376 -30.04 0.65 7.26
CA TRP A 376 -30.58 1.24 8.50
C TRP A 376 -30.66 0.22 9.63
N LYS A 377 -31.07 -1.02 9.32
CA LYS A 377 -31.09 -2.12 10.29
C LYS A 377 -29.67 -2.49 10.72
N LEU A 378 -28.75 -2.65 9.77
CA LEU A 378 -27.33 -2.95 10.07
C LEU A 378 -26.70 -1.88 10.94
N TYR A 379 -27.00 -0.61 10.67
CA TYR A 379 -26.54 0.53 11.47
C TYR A 379 -27.00 0.47 12.92
N ASN A 380 -28.31 0.24 13.15
CA ASN A 380 -28.87 0.29 14.50
C ASN A 380 -28.69 -1.01 15.29
N ASP A 381 -28.76 -2.16 14.65
CA ASP A 381 -28.79 -3.46 15.32
C ASP A 381 -27.38 -4.06 15.47
N VAL A 382 -26.40 -3.60 14.67
CA VAL A 382 -25.05 -4.18 14.66
C VAL A 382 -23.99 -3.12 14.90
N GLU A 383 -23.84 -2.13 14.02
CA GLU A 383 -22.68 -1.24 14.07
C GLU A 383 -22.68 -0.28 15.26
N LEU A 384 -23.82 0.31 15.63
CA LEU A 384 -23.91 1.16 16.81
C LEU A 384 -23.77 0.36 18.13
N PRO A 385 -24.47 -0.78 18.29
CA PRO A 385 -24.28 -1.60 19.49
C PRO A 385 -22.88 -2.19 19.64
N LEU A 386 -22.13 -2.36 18.56
CA LEU A 386 -20.76 -2.85 18.60
C LEU A 386 -19.77 -1.82 19.21
N VAL A 387 -20.08 -0.54 19.16
CA VAL A 387 -19.18 0.52 19.70
C VAL A 387 -18.81 0.30 21.17
N PRO A 388 -19.78 0.11 22.11
CA PRO A 388 -19.41 -0.19 23.50
C PRO A 388 -18.65 -1.50 23.65
N VAL A 389 -18.97 -2.54 22.87
CA VAL A 389 -18.25 -3.83 22.91
C VAL A 389 -16.77 -3.64 22.62
N LEU A 390 -16.45 -2.94 21.52
CA LEU A 390 -15.05 -2.69 21.15
C LEU A 390 -14.32 -1.83 22.17
N ARG A 391 -14.98 -0.84 22.78
CA ARG A 391 -14.39 -0.03 23.84
C ARG A 391 -14.06 -0.86 25.09
N GLU A 392 -14.94 -1.76 25.47
CA GLU A 392 -14.67 -2.65 26.59
C GLU A 392 -13.54 -3.62 26.28
N MET A 393 -13.47 -4.16 25.08
CA MET A 393 -12.34 -4.98 24.61
C MET A 393 -11.01 -4.21 24.64
N GLU A 394 -11.02 -2.96 24.13
CA GLU A 394 -9.85 -2.06 24.15
C GLU A 394 -9.42 -1.76 25.60
N GLN A 395 -10.35 -1.57 26.52
CA GLN A 395 -10.09 -1.33 27.94
C GLN A 395 -9.62 -2.58 28.69
N ALA A 396 -10.22 -3.74 28.40
CA ALA A 396 -9.82 -5.01 28.97
C ALA A 396 -8.36 -5.36 28.65
N GLY A 397 -7.93 -5.07 27.42
CA GLY A 397 -6.58 -5.33 26.97
C GLY A 397 -6.22 -6.82 26.91
N VAL A 398 -5.04 -7.10 26.41
CA VAL A 398 -4.49 -8.47 26.24
C VAL A 398 -3.20 -8.60 27.04
N ARG A 399 -3.13 -9.60 27.90
CA ARG A 399 -1.96 -9.85 28.74
C ARG A 399 -0.93 -10.67 27.97
N ILE A 400 0.32 -10.25 28.05
CA ILE A 400 1.44 -10.90 27.39
C ILE A 400 2.49 -11.33 28.42
N ASP A 401 2.90 -12.58 28.34
CA ASP A 401 4.06 -13.10 29.09
C ASP A 401 5.36 -12.66 28.42
N THR A 402 5.98 -11.62 28.97
CA THR A 402 7.25 -11.07 28.47
C THR A 402 8.43 -12.04 28.60
N GLY A 403 8.38 -12.95 29.58
CA GLY A 403 9.40 -13.98 29.75
C GLY A 403 9.40 -14.96 28.61
N LYS A 404 8.21 -15.45 28.22
CA LYS A 404 8.02 -16.32 27.05
C LYS A 404 8.38 -15.63 25.73
N LEU A 405 8.03 -14.34 25.58
CA LEU A 405 8.47 -13.59 24.40
C LEU A 405 10.00 -13.46 24.33
N HIS A 406 10.65 -13.24 25.46
CA HIS A 406 12.11 -13.16 25.51
C HIS A 406 12.77 -14.50 25.18
N GLU A 407 12.25 -15.62 25.69
CA GLU A 407 12.68 -16.96 25.32
C GLU A 407 12.50 -17.22 23.81
N ALA A 408 11.36 -16.83 23.26
CA ALA A 408 11.08 -16.92 21.83
C ALA A 408 12.06 -16.05 21.01
N GLU A 409 12.41 -14.83 21.48
CA GLU A 409 13.38 -13.96 20.83
C GLU A 409 14.76 -14.60 20.74
N ILE A 410 15.22 -15.19 21.83
CA ILE A 410 16.52 -15.90 21.87
C ILE A 410 16.50 -17.06 20.88
N GLN A 411 15.47 -17.90 20.92
CA GLN A 411 15.34 -19.06 20.04
C GLN A 411 15.29 -18.67 18.56
N LEU A 412 14.40 -17.74 18.19
CA LEU A 412 14.20 -17.32 16.80
C LEU A 412 15.41 -16.55 16.27
N THR A 413 16.14 -15.78 17.13
CA THR A 413 17.35 -15.07 16.73
C THR A 413 18.51 -16.04 16.48
N ALA A 414 18.63 -17.11 17.29
CA ALA A 414 19.61 -18.16 17.06
C ALA A 414 19.34 -18.88 15.73
N GLU A 415 18.09 -19.25 15.46
CA GLU A 415 17.68 -19.86 14.19
C GLU A 415 17.92 -18.93 12.99
N LEU A 416 17.61 -17.63 13.13
CA LEU A 416 17.87 -16.62 12.10
C LEU A 416 19.35 -16.53 11.76
N THR A 417 20.21 -16.53 12.78
CA THR A 417 21.67 -16.47 12.60
C THR A 417 22.20 -17.73 11.90
N GLU A 418 21.67 -18.90 12.24
CA GLU A 418 22.05 -20.15 11.57
C GLU A 418 21.63 -20.14 10.08
N ILE A 419 20.43 -19.70 9.77
CA ILE A 419 19.93 -19.59 8.39
C ILE A 419 20.76 -18.54 7.60
N GLU A 420 21.13 -17.43 8.22
CA GLU A 420 21.99 -16.40 7.62
C GLU A 420 23.35 -16.99 7.21
N GLN A 421 23.99 -17.75 8.09
CA GLN A 421 25.25 -18.44 7.78
C GLN A 421 25.09 -19.47 6.65
N GLN A 422 23.99 -20.23 6.64
CA GLN A 422 23.69 -21.16 5.56
C GLN A 422 23.50 -20.43 4.21
N ILE A 423 22.85 -19.26 4.21
CA ILE A 423 22.69 -18.44 3.00
C ILE A 423 24.03 -17.95 2.50
N TYR A 424 24.91 -17.45 3.38
CA TYR A 424 26.25 -16.98 3.01
C TYR A 424 27.12 -18.12 2.46
N ALA A 425 27.07 -19.30 3.09
CA ALA A 425 27.76 -20.49 2.60
C ALA A 425 27.29 -20.89 1.19
N LEU A 426 25.97 -20.88 0.94
CA LEU A 426 25.39 -21.19 -0.39
C LEU A 426 25.67 -20.10 -1.44
N ALA A 427 25.80 -18.85 -1.01
CA ALA A 427 26.10 -17.71 -1.88
C ALA A 427 27.60 -17.56 -2.18
N GLY A 428 28.48 -18.19 -1.37
CA GLY A 428 29.93 -18.03 -1.44
C GLY A 428 30.45 -16.65 -0.99
N LYS A 429 29.58 -15.79 -0.44
CA LYS A 429 29.89 -14.43 0.04
C LYS A 429 28.84 -13.92 1.00
N GLU A 430 29.24 -12.98 1.84
CA GLU A 430 28.31 -12.20 2.66
C GLU A 430 27.66 -11.09 1.82
N PHE A 431 26.37 -10.84 2.06
CA PHE A 431 25.60 -9.77 1.43
C PHE A 431 24.40 -9.41 2.30
N ASN A 432 23.72 -8.28 2.02
CA ASN A 432 22.53 -7.91 2.76
C ASN A 432 21.30 -8.67 2.23
N ILE A 433 20.86 -9.71 2.96
CA ILE A 433 19.71 -10.56 2.62
C ILE A 433 18.39 -9.77 2.65
N ASN A 434 18.32 -8.67 3.41
CA ASN A 434 17.16 -7.78 3.44
C ASN A 434 17.12 -6.83 2.23
N SER A 435 18.15 -6.81 1.37
CA SER A 435 18.17 -5.98 0.18
C SER A 435 17.60 -6.74 -1.02
N PRO A 436 16.41 -6.40 -1.53
CA PRO A 436 15.83 -7.05 -2.72
C PRO A 436 16.78 -7.00 -3.93
N ARG A 437 17.55 -5.92 -4.03
CA ARG A 437 18.54 -5.74 -5.10
C ARG A 437 19.65 -6.78 -5.01
N GLN A 438 20.29 -6.93 -3.83
CA GLN A 438 21.41 -7.87 -3.68
C GLN A 438 20.95 -9.31 -3.80
N VAL A 439 19.75 -9.63 -3.28
CA VAL A 439 19.11 -10.94 -3.47
C VAL A 439 18.84 -11.18 -4.96
N GLY A 440 18.30 -10.19 -5.67
CA GLY A 440 18.04 -10.31 -7.10
C GLY A 440 19.31 -10.50 -7.94
N GLU A 441 20.37 -9.73 -7.67
CA GLU A 441 21.68 -9.88 -8.31
C GLU A 441 22.27 -11.29 -8.05
N LEU A 442 22.13 -11.80 -6.83
CA LEU A 442 22.58 -13.14 -6.49
C LEU A 442 21.80 -14.22 -7.26
N LEU A 443 20.47 -14.17 -7.20
CA LEU A 443 19.62 -15.23 -7.79
C LEU A 443 19.65 -15.24 -9.33
N PHE A 444 19.66 -14.07 -9.94
CA PHE A 444 19.46 -13.96 -11.41
C PHE A 444 20.75 -13.65 -12.19
N ASP A 445 21.67 -12.86 -11.63
CA ASP A 445 22.94 -12.54 -12.32
C ASP A 445 24.05 -13.53 -11.94
N THR A 446 24.17 -13.95 -10.66
CA THR A 446 25.23 -14.86 -10.19
C THR A 446 24.84 -16.33 -10.38
N LEU A 447 23.69 -16.74 -9.79
CA LEU A 447 23.23 -18.13 -9.83
C LEU A 447 22.40 -18.47 -11.07
N GLN A 448 21.99 -17.48 -11.84
CA GLN A 448 21.25 -17.60 -13.11
C GLN A 448 20.02 -18.54 -13.03
N LEU A 449 19.28 -18.48 -11.92
CA LEU A 449 18.17 -19.40 -11.65
C LEU A 449 17.01 -19.26 -12.64
N ASP A 450 16.86 -18.10 -13.27
CA ASP A 450 15.89 -17.87 -14.33
C ASP A 450 16.44 -16.94 -15.41
N SER A 451 16.78 -17.50 -16.56
CA SER A 451 17.28 -16.74 -17.71
C SER A 451 16.24 -15.81 -18.36
N LYS A 452 14.95 -15.95 -17.99
CA LYS A 452 13.86 -15.13 -18.49
C LYS A 452 13.40 -14.07 -17.47
N ALA A 453 14.07 -14.02 -16.32
CA ALA A 453 13.75 -13.02 -15.29
C ALA A 453 13.91 -11.62 -15.87
N LYS A 454 12.84 -10.85 -15.78
CA LYS A 454 12.81 -9.46 -16.25
C LYS A 454 13.18 -8.53 -15.13
N LYS A 455 14.09 -7.61 -15.42
CA LYS A 455 14.33 -6.46 -14.55
C LYS A 455 13.12 -5.51 -14.68
N SER A 456 12.69 -4.95 -13.58
CA SER A 456 11.69 -3.90 -13.56
C SER A 456 12.14 -2.70 -14.39
N LYS A 457 11.26 -1.73 -14.63
CA LYS A 457 11.66 -0.46 -15.28
C LYS A 457 12.81 0.24 -14.57
N THR A 458 13.05 -0.11 -13.29
CA THR A 458 14.12 0.42 -12.45
C THR A 458 15.44 -0.38 -12.54
N GLY A 459 15.51 -1.39 -13.39
CA GLY A 459 16.69 -2.24 -13.55
C GLY A 459 16.89 -3.27 -12.45
N GLN A 460 15.93 -3.44 -11.54
CA GLN A 460 15.99 -4.41 -10.44
C GLN A 460 15.15 -5.64 -10.75
N TYR A 461 15.58 -6.79 -10.24
CA TYR A 461 14.78 -7.99 -10.24
C TYR A 461 13.73 -7.94 -9.14
N THR A 462 12.53 -8.44 -9.43
CA THR A 462 11.52 -8.67 -8.42
C THR A 462 11.89 -9.90 -7.60
N THR A 463 11.93 -9.76 -6.28
CA THR A 463 12.21 -10.85 -5.33
C THR A 463 11.05 -11.01 -4.34
N SER A 464 9.80 -10.80 -4.82
CA SER A 464 8.60 -11.04 -4.03
C SER A 464 8.52 -12.52 -3.62
N GLU A 465 7.76 -12.82 -2.57
CA GLU A 465 7.54 -14.18 -2.09
C GLU A 465 7.05 -15.10 -3.22
N GLU A 466 6.13 -14.62 -4.07
CA GLU A 466 5.62 -15.36 -5.22
C GLU A 466 6.73 -15.74 -6.21
N VAL A 467 7.64 -14.81 -6.51
CA VAL A 467 8.79 -15.07 -7.40
C VAL A 467 9.75 -16.08 -6.77
N LEU A 468 10.03 -15.94 -5.47
CA LEU A 468 10.90 -16.87 -4.74
C LEU A 468 10.28 -18.26 -4.64
N LEU A 469 8.98 -18.39 -4.38
CA LEU A 469 8.28 -19.67 -4.38
C LEU A 469 8.39 -20.38 -5.73
N GLY A 470 8.29 -19.63 -6.85
CA GLY A 470 8.50 -20.18 -8.20
C GLY A 470 9.94 -20.64 -8.50
N LEU A 471 10.91 -20.27 -7.64
CA LEU A 471 12.32 -20.65 -7.78
C LEU A 471 12.77 -21.68 -6.73
N LYS A 472 11.88 -22.09 -5.81
CA LYS A 472 12.21 -22.87 -4.62
C LYS A 472 12.96 -24.16 -4.94
N ASP A 473 12.57 -24.87 -6.00
CA ASP A 473 13.16 -26.15 -6.39
C ASP A 473 14.42 -26.01 -7.25
N LYS A 474 14.77 -24.79 -7.66
CA LYS A 474 15.95 -24.55 -8.52
C LYS A 474 17.26 -24.44 -7.74
N HIS A 475 17.22 -23.97 -6.49
CA HIS A 475 18.42 -23.85 -5.65
C HIS A 475 18.05 -23.79 -4.16
N PRO A 476 18.78 -24.50 -3.26
CA PRO A 476 18.48 -24.52 -1.82
C PRO A 476 18.47 -23.13 -1.15
N ILE A 477 19.23 -22.18 -1.68
CA ILE A 477 19.32 -20.82 -1.14
C ILE A 477 17.99 -20.12 -1.12
N VAL A 478 17.09 -20.42 -2.08
CA VAL A 478 15.79 -19.76 -2.21
C VAL A 478 14.89 -20.07 -1.03
N SER A 479 14.81 -21.35 -0.63
CA SER A 479 14.09 -21.75 0.59
C SER A 479 14.64 -21.08 1.83
N LYS A 480 15.98 -20.99 1.94
CA LYS A 480 16.61 -20.32 3.07
C LYS A 480 16.35 -18.82 3.13
N ILE A 481 16.28 -18.14 1.97
CA ILE A 481 15.91 -16.73 1.91
C ILE A 481 14.45 -16.52 2.34
N LEU A 482 13.53 -17.41 1.95
CA LEU A 482 12.13 -17.37 2.41
C LEU A 482 12.05 -17.57 3.93
N ASP A 483 12.73 -18.59 4.48
CA ASP A 483 12.78 -18.86 5.92
C ASP A 483 13.38 -17.66 6.69
N TYR A 484 14.47 -17.07 6.17
CA TYR A 484 15.10 -15.89 6.76
C TYR A 484 14.14 -14.71 6.84
N ARG A 485 13.40 -14.42 5.76
CA ARG A 485 12.44 -13.31 5.70
C ARG A 485 11.27 -13.52 6.65
N GLU A 486 10.74 -14.76 6.72
CA GLU A 486 9.68 -15.10 7.69
C GLU A 486 10.15 -14.85 9.12
N LEU A 487 11.30 -15.42 9.50
CA LEU A 487 11.87 -15.24 10.84
C LEU A 487 12.14 -13.77 11.16
N LYS A 488 12.77 -13.05 10.24
CA LYS A 488 13.09 -11.64 10.43
C LYS A 488 11.83 -10.81 10.67
N LYS A 489 10.76 -11.08 9.91
CA LYS A 489 9.45 -10.45 10.09
C LYS A 489 8.86 -10.77 11.45
N LEU A 490 8.88 -12.05 11.88
CA LEU A 490 8.37 -12.47 13.19
C LEU A 490 9.08 -11.75 14.33
N ILE A 491 10.40 -11.75 14.32
CA ILE A 491 11.21 -11.11 15.37
C ILE A 491 10.95 -9.61 15.38
N SER A 492 11.11 -8.91 14.24
CA SER A 492 11.06 -7.45 14.18
C SER A 492 9.66 -6.87 14.34
N THR A 493 8.62 -7.58 13.92
CA THR A 493 7.25 -7.06 13.93
C THR A 493 6.51 -7.40 15.23
N TYR A 494 6.80 -8.57 15.81
CA TYR A 494 6.06 -9.05 16.97
C TYR A 494 6.93 -9.23 18.21
N VAL A 495 7.93 -10.10 18.17
CA VAL A 495 8.62 -10.52 19.38
C VAL A 495 9.36 -9.39 20.06
N SER A 496 10.15 -8.61 19.30
CA SER A 496 10.90 -7.46 19.84
C SER A 496 10.03 -6.21 20.06
N THR A 497 8.85 -6.15 19.43
CA THR A 497 8.04 -4.92 19.38
C THR A 497 6.87 -4.95 20.39
N LEU A 498 6.21 -6.10 20.59
CA LEU A 498 5.07 -6.25 21.49
C LEU A 498 5.36 -5.79 22.92
N PRO A 499 6.52 -6.07 23.54
CA PRO A 499 6.81 -5.58 24.90
C PRO A 499 6.75 -4.05 25.02
N GLY A 500 7.04 -3.31 23.93
CA GLY A 500 6.98 -1.84 23.89
C GLY A 500 5.55 -1.27 23.92
N TYR A 501 4.53 -2.09 23.68
CA TYR A 501 3.12 -1.71 23.74
C TYR A 501 2.45 -2.01 25.09
N ILE A 502 3.15 -2.68 26.01
CA ILE A 502 2.59 -3.00 27.31
C ILE A 502 2.42 -1.70 28.12
N ASP A 503 1.19 -1.43 28.52
CA ASP A 503 0.88 -0.30 29.40
C ASP A 503 1.42 -0.62 30.81
N PRO A 504 2.31 0.23 31.37
CA PRO A 504 2.87 -0.01 32.70
C PRO A 504 1.84 0.09 33.86
N ARG A 505 0.64 0.57 33.58
CA ARG A 505 -0.41 0.73 34.60
C ARG A 505 -1.07 -0.60 34.97
N ASP A 506 -1.25 -1.50 34.02
CA ASP A 506 -1.94 -2.77 34.21
C ASP A 506 -1.20 -3.99 33.60
N GLY A 507 -0.09 -3.76 32.89
CA GLY A 507 0.73 -4.82 32.30
C GLY A 507 0.11 -5.46 31.06
N LYS A 508 -0.81 -4.78 30.36
CA LYS A 508 -1.52 -5.31 29.18
C LYS A 508 -1.23 -4.49 27.93
N ILE A 509 -1.55 -5.08 26.78
CA ILE A 509 -1.56 -4.40 25.50
C ILE A 509 -2.98 -3.97 25.16
N HIS A 510 -3.18 -2.69 24.88
CA HIS A 510 -4.47 -2.12 24.50
C HIS A 510 -4.42 -1.77 23.01
N THR A 511 -4.90 -2.68 22.16
CA THR A 511 -5.06 -2.40 20.74
C THR A 511 -6.24 -1.47 20.48
N THR A 512 -6.31 -0.86 19.31
CA THR A 512 -7.46 -0.07 18.86
C THR A 512 -8.18 -0.82 17.75
N TYR A 513 -9.49 -1.05 17.89
CA TYR A 513 -10.32 -1.64 16.85
C TYR A 513 -11.00 -0.57 16.00
N ASN A 514 -10.92 -0.73 14.68
CA ASN A 514 -11.51 0.19 13.70
C ASN A 514 -12.65 -0.50 12.94
N GLN A 515 -13.87 0.07 13.01
CA GLN A 515 -15.06 -0.45 12.32
C GLN A 515 -15.19 0.05 10.86
N THR A 516 -14.51 1.15 10.50
CA THR A 516 -14.79 1.94 9.30
C THR A 516 -13.59 2.03 8.34
N VAL A 517 -12.65 1.07 8.41
CA VAL A 517 -11.42 1.11 7.60
C VAL A 517 -11.45 0.13 6.44
N THR A 518 -11.98 -1.08 6.63
CA THR A 518 -11.95 -2.10 5.58
C THR A 518 -13.17 -2.00 4.68
N ALA A 519 -13.01 -2.14 3.37
CA ALA A 519 -14.12 -2.12 2.42
C ALA A 519 -15.09 -3.33 2.54
N THR A 520 -14.71 -4.37 3.28
CA THR A 520 -15.51 -5.59 3.46
C THR A 520 -16.37 -5.60 4.72
N GLY A 521 -16.25 -4.60 5.59
CA GLY A 521 -16.91 -4.62 6.90
C GLY A 521 -16.14 -5.34 8.01
N ARG A 522 -15.01 -5.99 7.71
CA ARG A 522 -14.15 -6.59 8.73
C ARG A 522 -13.61 -5.52 9.66
N LEU A 523 -13.42 -5.85 10.93
CA LEU A 523 -12.67 -5.02 11.85
C LEU A 523 -11.20 -5.00 11.44
N SER A 524 -10.51 -3.92 11.71
CA SER A 524 -9.06 -3.87 11.68
C SER A 524 -8.54 -3.47 13.06
N SER A 525 -7.34 -3.94 13.41
CA SER A 525 -6.67 -3.68 14.67
C SER A 525 -5.41 -2.86 14.43
N SER A 526 -5.11 -1.90 15.30
CA SER A 526 -3.93 -1.04 15.19
C SER A 526 -3.38 -0.69 16.56
N ASN A 527 -2.08 -0.40 16.62
CA ASN A 527 -1.35 0.03 17.82
C ASN A 527 -1.41 -0.97 19.02
N PRO A 528 -0.97 -2.23 18.86
CA PRO A 528 -0.47 -2.92 17.67
C PRO A 528 -1.58 -3.65 16.90
N ASN A 529 -1.28 -4.10 15.67
CA ASN A 529 -2.20 -4.96 14.94
C ASN A 529 -2.10 -6.41 15.44
N LEU A 530 -3.03 -6.81 16.31
CA LEU A 530 -3.11 -8.17 16.85
C LEU A 530 -3.73 -9.19 15.89
N GLN A 531 -4.45 -8.74 14.84
CA GLN A 531 -5.09 -9.62 13.87
C GLN A 531 -4.11 -10.24 12.88
N ASN A 532 -2.91 -9.69 12.75
CA ASN A 532 -1.85 -10.21 11.88
C ASN A 532 -0.85 -11.12 12.58
N LEU A 533 -1.10 -11.50 13.83
CA LEU A 533 -0.26 -12.49 14.53
C LEU A 533 -0.26 -13.82 13.75
N PRO A 534 0.90 -14.45 13.55
CA PRO A 534 1.01 -15.65 12.71
C PRO A 534 0.36 -16.86 13.39
N ILE A 535 -0.79 -17.27 12.87
CA ILE A 535 -1.58 -18.37 13.46
C ILE A 535 -1.13 -19.75 12.95
N ARG A 536 -0.61 -19.82 11.71
CA ARG A 536 -0.43 -21.09 10.98
C ARG A 536 0.97 -21.69 11.04
N SER A 537 2.00 -20.90 11.36
CA SER A 537 3.38 -21.40 11.36
C SER A 537 3.77 -21.96 12.73
N GLU A 538 4.64 -22.97 12.73
CA GLU A 538 5.20 -23.54 13.97
C GLU A 538 5.91 -22.46 14.81
N ARG A 539 6.60 -21.53 14.15
CA ARG A 539 7.25 -20.40 14.78
C ARG A 539 6.26 -19.42 15.41
N GLY A 540 5.08 -19.25 14.79
CA GLY A 540 3.99 -18.43 15.32
C GLY A 540 3.38 -18.99 16.61
N LYS A 541 3.51 -20.29 16.87
CA LYS A 541 3.06 -20.91 18.13
C LYS A 541 3.74 -20.31 19.34
N LEU A 542 5.02 -19.94 19.25
CA LEU A 542 5.76 -19.30 20.35
C LEU A 542 5.16 -17.96 20.76
N ILE A 543 4.65 -17.19 19.81
CA ILE A 543 3.99 -15.90 20.10
C ILE A 543 2.62 -16.14 20.71
N ARG A 544 1.84 -17.11 20.22
CA ARG A 544 0.52 -17.44 20.78
C ARG A 544 0.63 -18.02 22.19
N GLU A 545 1.69 -18.75 22.48
CA GLU A 545 1.96 -19.25 23.84
C GLU A 545 2.21 -18.12 24.85
N ALA A 546 2.76 -16.97 24.37
CA ALA A 546 2.98 -15.80 25.19
C ALA A 546 1.70 -14.97 25.45
N VAL A 547 0.61 -15.20 24.73
CA VAL A 547 -0.68 -14.53 24.99
C VAL A 547 -1.43 -15.31 26.05
N ILE A 548 -1.56 -14.74 27.23
CA ILE A 548 -2.07 -15.40 28.44
C ILE A 548 -3.33 -14.70 29.00
N PRO A 549 -4.20 -15.39 29.73
CA PRO A 549 -5.33 -14.78 30.43
C PRO A 549 -4.87 -13.99 31.65
N ASP A 550 -5.79 -13.24 32.23
CA ASP A 550 -5.60 -12.58 33.51
C ASP A 550 -5.46 -13.58 34.66
N GLU A 551 -4.91 -13.14 35.78
CA GLU A 551 -4.72 -13.99 36.95
C GLU A 551 -6.06 -14.52 37.48
N GLY A 552 -6.14 -15.82 37.72
CA GLY A 552 -7.37 -16.50 38.14
C GLY A 552 -8.35 -16.81 36.98
N CYS A 553 -8.01 -16.44 35.76
CA CYS A 553 -8.79 -16.74 34.55
C CYS A 553 -8.16 -17.84 33.69
N LEU A 554 -8.98 -18.41 32.82
CA LEU A 554 -8.57 -19.24 31.70
C LEU A 554 -8.82 -18.49 30.37
N PHE A 555 -8.03 -18.82 29.38
CA PHE A 555 -8.20 -18.32 28.02
C PHE A 555 -9.24 -19.18 27.31
N LEU A 556 -10.28 -18.57 26.76
CA LEU A 556 -11.27 -19.25 25.92
C LEU A 556 -11.17 -18.66 24.51
N SER A 557 -11.00 -19.54 23.53
CA SER A 557 -11.03 -19.21 22.11
C SER A 557 -12.22 -19.89 21.45
N ALA A 558 -13.01 -19.12 20.70
CA ALA A 558 -14.14 -19.63 19.94
C ALA A 558 -14.03 -19.17 18.48
N ASP A 559 -13.96 -20.13 17.54
CA ASP A 559 -13.72 -19.88 16.13
C ASP A 559 -14.85 -20.47 15.27
N TYR A 560 -15.29 -19.73 14.24
CA TYR A 560 -16.26 -20.25 13.28
C TYR A 560 -15.63 -21.28 12.36
N SER A 561 -16.18 -22.49 12.37
CA SER A 561 -15.74 -23.55 11.49
C SER A 561 -16.15 -23.28 10.03
N GLN A 562 -15.19 -22.83 9.22
CA GLN A 562 -15.33 -22.67 7.75
C GLN A 562 -16.50 -21.75 7.33
N ILE A 563 -16.68 -20.63 8.00
CA ILE A 563 -17.82 -19.73 7.78
C ILE A 563 -17.98 -19.30 6.31
N GLU A 564 -16.87 -18.98 5.62
CA GLU A 564 -16.93 -18.52 4.23
C GLU A 564 -17.42 -19.64 3.27
N LEU A 565 -17.05 -20.91 3.51
CA LEU A 565 -17.56 -22.02 2.72
C LEU A 565 -19.03 -22.32 3.01
N ARG A 566 -19.47 -22.17 4.26
CA ARG A 566 -20.89 -22.29 4.63
C ARG A 566 -21.73 -21.20 3.97
N LEU A 567 -21.20 -19.96 3.91
CA LEU A 567 -21.84 -18.87 3.21
C LEU A 567 -21.86 -19.09 1.69
N LEU A 568 -20.79 -19.65 1.10
CA LEU A 568 -20.81 -20.04 -0.31
C LEU A 568 -21.92 -21.10 -0.57
N ALA A 569 -22.06 -22.09 0.29
CA ALA A 569 -23.12 -23.10 0.18
C ALA A 569 -24.50 -22.46 0.28
N HIS A 570 -24.70 -21.51 1.22
CA HIS A 570 -25.95 -20.78 1.39
C HIS A 570 -26.30 -19.91 0.17
N PHE A 571 -25.35 -19.12 -0.32
CA PHE A 571 -25.57 -18.22 -1.45
C PHE A 571 -25.73 -18.91 -2.79
N SER A 572 -24.94 -19.98 -3.02
CA SER A 572 -25.02 -20.75 -4.25
C SER A 572 -26.23 -21.68 -4.31
N GLY A 573 -26.75 -22.09 -3.14
CA GLY A 573 -27.77 -23.11 -3.03
C GLY A 573 -27.36 -24.46 -3.65
N ASP A 574 -26.04 -24.68 -3.83
CA ASP A 574 -25.55 -25.92 -4.42
C ASP A 574 -25.89 -27.10 -3.51
N THR A 575 -26.65 -28.05 -4.05
CA THR A 575 -27.21 -29.16 -3.28
C THR A 575 -26.14 -30.01 -2.61
N HIS A 576 -25.03 -30.27 -3.28
CA HIS A 576 -23.95 -31.09 -2.74
C HIS A 576 -23.20 -30.39 -1.60
N LEU A 577 -22.97 -29.08 -1.73
CA LEU A 577 -22.36 -28.35 -0.64
C LEU A 577 -23.29 -28.20 0.57
N VAL A 578 -24.58 -27.95 0.32
CA VAL A 578 -25.59 -27.83 1.38
C VAL A 578 -25.78 -29.14 2.12
N GLU A 579 -25.90 -30.27 1.42
CA GLU A 579 -26.01 -31.61 2.00
C GLU A 579 -24.79 -32.00 2.82
N ALA A 580 -23.57 -31.81 2.26
CA ALA A 580 -22.32 -32.12 2.97
C ALA A 580 -22.21 -31.34 4.31
N PHE A 581 -22.60 -30.06 4.36
CA PHE A 581 -22.59 -29.29 5.62
C PHE A 581 -23.73 -29.72 6.58
N ARG A 582 -24.90 -30.07 6.09
CA ARG A 582 -26.01 -30.54 6.93
C ARG A 582 -25.72 -31.89 7.56
N GLU A 583 -25.03 -32.76 6.86
CA GLU A 583 -24.64 -34.11 7.33
C GLU A 583 -23.36 -34.05 8.21
N GLY A 584 -22.74 -32.88 8.40
CA GLY A 584 -21.53 -32.72 9.20
C GLY A 584 -20.29 -33.40 8.58
N GLN A 585 -20.28 -33.60 7.25
CA GLN A 585 -19.14 -34.20 6.55
C GLN A 585 -17.93 -33.23 6.53
N ASP A 586 -16.73 -33.79 6.44
CA ASP A 586 -15.54 -33.03 6.11
C ASP A 586 -15.68 -32.47 4.69
N ILE A 587 -15.98 -31.17 4.59
CA ILE A 587 -16.24 -30.47 3.31
C ILE A 587 -15.11 -30.63 2.30
N HIS A 588 -13.85 -30.69 2.75
CA HIS A 588 -12.72 -30.88 1.86
C HIS A 588 -12.60 -32.29 1.35
N ALA A 589 -12.96 -33.29 2.19
CA ALA A 589 -13.04 -34.68 1.77
C ALA A 589 -14.27 -34.91 0.86
N ALA A 590 -15.43 -34.32 1.18
CA ALA A 590 -16.63 -34.39 0.34
C ALA A 590 -16.38 -33.74 -1.04
N THR A 591 -15.73 -32.59 -1.08
CA THR A 591 -15.31 -31.93 -2.33
C THR A 591 -14.35 -32.83 -3.13
N ALA A 592 -13.34 -33.40 -2.47
CA ALA A 592 -12.41 -34.33 -3.15
C ALA A 592 -13.12 -35.56 -3.72
N ALA A 593 -14.00 -36.20 -2.92
CA ALA A 593 -14.79 -37.33 -3.38
C ALA A 593 -15.59 -37.01 -4.65
N LYS A 594 -16.18 -35.81 -4.71
CA LYS A 594 -16.98 -35.36 -5.84
C LYS A 594 -16.12 -35.03 -7.07
N ILE A 595 -15.04 -34.28 -6.90
CA ILE A 595 -14.12 -33.89 -7.99
C ILE A 595 -13.45 -35.11 -8.61
N PHE A 596 -12.95 -36.05 -7.77
CA PHE A 596 -12.23 -37.21 -8.24
C PHE A 596 -13.15 -38.42 -8.51
N ASN A 597 -14.46 -38.26 -8.32
CA ASN A 597 -15.47 -39.29 -8.50
C ASN A 597 -15.13 -40.61 -7.76
N ILE A 598 -14.82 -40.51 -6.47
CA ILE A 598 -14.47 -41.63 -5.59
C ILE A 598 -15.29 -41.57 -4.31
N PRO A 599 -15.53 -42.71 -3.63
CA PRO A 599 -16.14 -42.68 -2.29
C PRO A 599 -15.32 -41.88 -1.29
N ILE A 600 -15.99 -41.17 -0.36
CA ILE A 600 -15.36 -40.26 0.60
C ILE A 600 -14.32 -40.99 1.48
N GLU A 601 -14.57 -42.28 1.81
CA GLU A 601 -13.67 -43.09 2.62
C GLU A 601 -12.36 -43.45 1.89
N LYS A 602 -12.34 -43.32 0.57
CA LYS A 602 -11.16 -43.58 -0.27
C LYS A 602 -10.37 -42.29 -0.60
N VAL A 603 -10.81 -41.14 -0.13
CA VAL A 603 -10.11 -39.88 -0.35
C VAL A 603 -8.76 -39.89 0.37
N THR A 604 -7.69 -39.70 -0.41
CA THR A 604 -6.34 -39.61 0.14
C THR A 604 -6.08 -38.23 0.77
N LYS A 605 -5.09 -38.17 1.66
CA LYS A 605 -4.67 -36.89 2.27
C LYS A 605 -4.28 -35.85 1.22
N ASP A 606 -3.65 -36.27 0.12
CA ASP A 606 -3.27 -35.34 -0.97
C ASP A 606 -4.48 -34.83 -1.73
N GLN A 607 -5.42 -35.69 -2.09
CA GLN A 607 -6.67 -35.29 -2.74
C GLN A 607 -7.48 -34.32 -1.86
N ARG A 608 -7.58 -34.58 -0.55
CA ARG A 608 -8.20 -33.69 0.41
C ARG A 608 -7.49 -32.36 0.47
N ARG A 609 -6.15 -32.33 0.46
CA ARG A 609 -5.34 -31.11 0.42
C ARG A 609 -5.59 -30.31 -0.86
N ARG A 610 -5.60 -30.97 -2.03
CA ARG A 610 -5.90 -30.34 -3.32
C ARG A 610 -7.30 -29.73 -3.34
N ALA A 611 -8.29 -30.46 -2.85
CA ALA A 611 -9.66 -29.97 -2.73
C ALA A 611 -9.78 -28.77 -1.75
N LYS A 612 -9.05 -28.80 -0.63
CA LYS A 612 -8.97 -27.68 0.31
C LYS A 612 -8.45 -26.41 -0.39
N THR A 613 -7.37 -26.53 -1.14
CA THR A 613 -6.79 -25.43 -1.89
C THR A 613 -7.73 -24.91 -2.99
N ALA A 614 -8.43 -25.82 -3.68
CA ALA A 614 -9.42 -25.48 -4.68
C ALA A 614 -10.64 -24.75 -4.05
N ASN A 615 -11.19 -25.26 -2.94
CA ASN A 615 -12.31 -24.65 -2.24
C ASN A 615 -12.07 -23.17 -1.88
N PHE A 616 -10.92 -22.88 -1.25
CA PHE A 616 -10.57 -21.51 -0.92
C PHE A 616 -10.16 -20.70 -2.15
N GLY A 617 -9.32 -21.28 -3.02
CA GLY A 617 -8.84 -20.58 -4.21
C GLY A 617 -9.96 -20.11 -5.13
N ILE A 618 -10.99 -20.94 -5.34
CA ILE A 618 -12.12 -20.64 -6.22
C ILE A 618 -12.97 -19.49 -5.66
N ILE A 619 -13.23 -19.47 -4.34
CA ILE A 619 -13.91 -18.35 -3.69
C ILE A 619 -13.16 -17.03 -3.95
N TYR A 620 -11.82 -17.07 -3.85
CA TYR A 620 -10.99 -15.88 -4.09
C TYR A 620 -10.66 -15.62 -5.56
N GLY A 621 -11.23 -16.40 -6.49
CA GLY A 621 -11.05 -16.23 -7.94
C GLY A 621 -9.64 -16.54 -8.42
N ILE A 622 -9.02 -17.61 -7.88
CA ILE A 622 -7.68 -18.04 -8.25
C ILE A 622 -7.61 -18.42 -9.74
N SER A 623 -6.55 -18.00 -10.41
CA SER A 623 -6.27 -18.45 -11.77
C SER A 623 -5.66 -19.86 -11.79
N ALA A 624 -5.76 -20.57 -12.94
CA ALA A 624 -5.08 -21.85 -13.12
C ALA A 624 -3.56 -21.77 -12.89
N PHE A 625 -2.96 -20.59 -13.14
CA PHE A 625 -1.55 -20.33 -12.85
C PHE A 625 -1.29 -20.27 -11.32
N GLY A 626 -2.08 -19.48 -10.59
CA GLY A 626 -1.95 -19.38 -9.14
C GLY A 626 -2.22 -20.69 -8.41
N LEU A 627 -3.25 -21.46 -8.87
CA LEU A 627 -3.53 -22.76 -8.31
C LEU A 627 -2.41 -23.78 -8.57
N ALA A 628 -1.82 -23.74 -9.77
CA ALA A 628 -0.69 -24.59 -10.12
C ALA A 628 0.51 -24.35 -9.19
N GLN A 629 0.80 -23.11 -8.86
CA GLN A 629 1.87 -22.75 -7.92
C GLN A 629 1.58 -23.24 -6.49
N GLN A 630 0.33 -23.09 -6.01
CA GLN A 630 -0.03 -23.53 -4.66
C GLN A 630 -0.05 -25.05 -4.48
N LEU A 631 -0.36 -25.78 -5.54
CA LEU A 631 -0.44 -27.25 -5.53
C LEU A 631 0.84 -27.92 -6.00
N ASP A 632 1.82 -27.16 -6.48
CA ASP A 632 3.05 -27.68 -7.10
C ASP A 632 2.72 -28.70 -8.21
N CYS A 633 1.89 -28.26 -9.17
CA CYS A 633 1.45 -29.06 -10.29
C CYS A 633 1.50 -28.27 -11.61
N SER A 634 1.31 -28.96 -12.73
CA SER A 634 1.26 -28.28 -14.03
C SER A 634 0.04 -27.36 -14.15
N ARG A 635 0.15 -26.32 -14.95
CA ARG A 635 -0.99 -25.42 -15.25
C ARG A 635 -2.18 -26.17 -15.88
N GLY A 636 -1.89 -27.25 -16.63
CA GLY A 636 -2.93 -28.11 -17.22
C GLY A 636 -3.72 -28.85 -16.14
N GLU A 637 -3.03 -29.47 -15.16
CA GLU A 637 -3.67 -30.17 -14.03
C GLU A 637 -4.47 -29.20 -13.15
N ALA A 638 -3.92 -28.01 -12.87
CA ALA A 638 -4.64 -27.00 -12.10
C ALA A 638 -5.89 -26.49 -12.83
N LYS A 639 -5.82 -26.33 -14.16
CA LYS A 639 -6.99 -25.97 -14.97
C LYS A 639 -8.03 -27.10 -14.94
N GLN A 640 -7.61 -28.35 -15.11
CA GLN A 640 -8.52 -29.49 -15.06
C GLN A 640 -9.22 -29.57 -13.70
N LEU A 641 -8.49 -29.36 -12.59
CA LEU A 641 -9.07 -29.35 -11.24
C LEU A 641 -10.13 -28.24 -11.06
N ILE A 642 -9.92 -27.05 -11.65
CA ILE A 642 -10.92 -25.97 -11.64
C ILE A 642 -12.14 -26.37 -12.48
N ASP A 643 -11.94 -26.94 -13.67
CA ASP A 643 -13.02 -27.37 -14.56
C ASP A 643 -13.83 -28.49 -13.91
N ASP A 644 -13.18 -29.46 -13.28
CA ASP A 644 -13.83 -30.55 -12.54
C ASP A 644 -14.61 -30.06 -11.32
N TYR A 645 -14.04 -29.06 -10.60
CA TYR A 645 -14.74 -28.40 -9.50
C TYR A 645 -16.03 -27.74 -9.97
N PHE A 646 -16.00 -26.98 -11.04
CA PHE A 646 -17.16 -26.32 -11.58
C PHE A 646 -18.19 -27.28 -12.18
N ALA A 647 -17.76 -28.40 -12.72
CA ALA A 647 -18.64 -29.47 -13.14
C ALA A 647 -19.33 -30.17 -11.95
N ALA A 648 -18.60 -30.31 -10.83
CA ALA A 648 -19.12 -30.92 -9.60
C ALA A 648 -20.09 -30.01 -8.83
N PHE A 649 -19.91 -28.68 -8.91
CA PHE A 649 -20.68 -27.69 -8.17
C PHE A 649 -21.28 -26.61 -9.09
N PRO A 650 -22.29 -26.96 -9.91
CA PRO A 650 -22.90 -26.03 -10.87
C PRO A 650 -23.58 -24.83 -10.21
N GLY A 651 -24.09 -24.97 -8.98
CA GLY A 651 -24.67 -23.87 -8.21
C GLY A 651 -23.64 -22.78 -7.89
N VAL A 652 -22.39 -23.17 -7.66
CA VAL A 652 -21.29 -22.21 -7.44
C VAL A 652 -21.00 -21.40 -8.70
N VAL A 653 -21.01 -22.03 -9.87
CA VAL A 653 -20.84 -21.33 -11.16
C VAL A 653 -21.94 -20.29 -11.37
N GLN A 654 -23.20 -20.71 -11.13
CA GLN A 654 -24.35 -19.80 -11.26
C GLN A 654 -24.25 -18.62 -10.31
N TYR A 655 -23.83 -18.84 -9.06
CA TYR A 655 -23.60 -17.79 -8.09
C TYR A 655 -22.52 -16.78 -8.59
N ILE A 656 -21.36 -17.29 -9.04
CA ILE A 656 -20.26 -16.47 -9.51
C ILE A 656 -20.71 -15.54 -10.66
N GLU A 657 -21.37 -16.11 -11.68
CA GLU A 657 -21.81 -15.31 -12.84
C GLU A 657 -22.94 -14.34 -12.47
N HIS A 658 -23.85 -14.77 -11.59
CA HIS A 658 -24.90 -13.91 -11.09
C HIS A 658 -24.37 -12.70 -10.32
N GLN A 659 -23.38 -12.88 -9.44
CA GLN A 659 -22.77 -11.79 -8.69
C GLN A 659 -22.03 -10.79 -9.59
N LYS A 660 -21.31 -11.27 -10.60
CA LYS A 660 -20.67 -10.40 -11.60
C LYS A 660 -21.70 -9.57 -12.36
N GLU A 661 -22.80 -10.19 -12.78
CA GLU A 661 -23.85 -9.50 -13.52
C GLU A 661 -24.58 -8.47 -12.66
N LEU A 662 -24.93 -8.81 -11.41
CA LEU A 662 -25.50 -7.87 -10.46
C LEU A 662 -24.58 -6.67 -10.21
N ALA A 663 -23.28 -6.93 -10.06
CA ALA A 663 -22.29 -5.86 -9.86
C ALA A 663 -22.17 -4.94 -11.09
N ARG A 664 -22.22 -5.49 -12.31
CA ARG A 664 -22.25 -4.68 -13.54
C ARG A 664 -23.49 -3.78 -13.63
N GLN A 665 -24.64 -4.29 -13.20
CA GLN A 665 -25.91 -3.54 -13.22
C GLN A 665 -25.99 -2.48 -12.14
N ARG A 666 -25.51 -2.78 -10.92
CA ARG A 666 -25.71 -1.95 -9.73
C ARG A 666 -24.51 -1.07 -9.39
N GLY A 667 -23.30 -1.41 -9.88
CA GLY A 667 -22.05 -0.76 -9.51
C GLY A 667 -21.50 -1.15 -8.13
N TYR A 668 -22.13 -2.10 -7.45
CA TYR A 668 -21.69 -2.59 -6.13
C TYR A 668 -22.06 -4.06 -5.92
N ALA A 669 -21.33 -4.70 -4.98
CA ALA A 669 -21.69 -5.98 -4.38
C ALA A 669 -22.32 -5.76 -3.00
N GLU A 670 -23.21 -6.67 -2.56
CA GLU A 670 -24.02 -6.51 -1.35
C GLU A 670 -23.97 -7.77 -0.48
N THR A 671 -23.85 -7.60 0.85
CA THR A 671 -23.92 -8.70 1.81
C THR A 671 -25.36 -9.15 2.06
N LEU A 672 -25.53 -10.27 2.77
CA LEU A 672 -26.85 -10.77 3.21
C LEU A 672 -27.64 -9.72 4.02
N PHE A 673 -26.93 -8.83 4.70
CA PHE A 673 -27.50 -7.81 5.60
C PHE A 673 -27.49 -6.41 4.99
N GLY A 674 -27.19 -6.28 3.67
CA GLY A 674 -27.32 -5.03 2.93
C GLY A 674 -26.08 -4.14 2.94
N ARG A 675 -24.93 -4.59 3.50
CA ARG A 675 -23.68 -3.84 3.40
C ARG A 675 -23.22 -3.79 1.94
N LYS A 676 -22.84 -2.60 1.45
CA LYS A 676 -22.46 -2.40 0.06
C LYS A 676 -20.96 -2.20 -0.06
N ARG A 677 -20.37 -2.82 -1.08
CA ARG A 677 -19.02 -2.55 -1.56
C ARG A 677 -19.09 -2.04 -2.98
N TYR A 678 -18.75 -0.78 -3.20
CA TYR A 678 -18.76 -0.16 -4.52
C TYR A 678 -17.63 -0.70 -5.38
N LEU A 679 -17.90 -0.87 -6.69
CA LEU A 679 -16.98 -1.48 -7.66
C LEU A 679 -16.92 -0.61 -8.92
N PRO A 680 -16.30 0.60 -8.85
CA PRO A 680 -16.25 1.53 -9.97
C PRO A 680 -15.59 0.94 -11.21
N ASP A 681 -14.66 0.02 -11.01
CA ASP A 681 -13.87 -0.61 -12.07
C ASP A 681 -14.55 -1.83 -12.74
N ILE A 682 -15.78 -2.17 -12.36
CA ILE A 682 -16.46 -3.39 -12.86
C ILE A 682 -16.70 -3.37 -14.37
N LEU A 683 -16.81 -2.18 -14.96
CA LEU A 683 -16.98 -1.96 -16.41
C LEU A 683 -15.68 -1.48 -17.10
N SER A 684 -14.55 -1.52 -16.43
CA SER A 684 -13.25 -1.07 -16.97
C SER A 684 -12.90 -1.77 -18.28
N HIS A 685 -12.44 -1.03 -19.27
CA HIS A 685 -11.89 -1.59 -20.51
C HIS A 685 -10.59 -2.35 -20.29
N ASN A 686 -9.84 -2.04 -19.23
CA ASN A 686 -8.65 -2.78 -18.86
C ASN A 686 -9.02 -4.14 -18.25
N ALA A 687 -8.69 -5.22 -18.95
CA ALA A 687 -9.04 -6.58 -18.54
C ALA A 687 -8.50 -6.97 -17.14
N THR A 688 -7.32 -6.49 -16.76
CA THR A 688 -6.71 -6.78 -15.45
C THR A 688 -7.48 -6.07 -14.33
N VAL A 689 -7.80 -4.80 -14.51
CA VAL A 689 -8.56 -3.98 -13.57
C VAL A 689 -9.99 -4.54 -13.43
N ARG A 690 -10.65 -4.80 -14.55
CA ARG A 690 -11.98 -5.44 -14.56
C ARG A 690 -11.99 -6.79 -13.86
N SER A 691 -11.02 -7.67 -14.14
CA SER A 691 -10.92 -8.98 -13.49
C SER A 691 -10.73 -8.87 -11.97
N PHE A 692 -10.03 -7.85 -11.49
CA PHE A 692 -9.91 -7.57 -10.06
C PHE A 692 -11.26 -7.15 -9.46
N ALA A 693 -12.00 -6.25 -10.11
CA ALA A 693 -13.35 -5.85 -9.69
C ALA A 693 -14.35 -7.03 -9.72
N GLU A 694 -14.29 -7.89 -10.74
CA GLU A 694 -15.11 -9.11 -10.82
C GLU A 694 -14.83 -10.09 -9.68
N ARG A 695 -13.55 -10.29 -9.27
CA ARG A 695 -13.24 -11.07 -8.08
C ARG A 695 -13.83 -10.46 -6.83
N ASN A 696 -13.72 -9.15 -6.67
CA ASN A 696 -14.34 -8.45 -5.54
C ASN A 696 -15.86 -8.57 -5.53
N ALA A 697 -16.52 -8.58 -6.69
CA ALA A 697 -17.96 -8.78 -6.81
C ALA A 697 -18.41 -10.13 -6.24
N VAL A 698 -17.61 -11.17 -6.42
CA VAL A 698 -17.90 -12.53 -5.92
C VAL A 698 -17.55 -12.66 -4.43
N ASN A 699 -16.43 -12.11 -4.00
CA ASN A 699 -15.89 -12.28 -2.65
C ASN A 699 -16.56 -11.39 -1.61
N ALA A 700 -16.89 -10.15 -1.96
CA ALA A 700 -17.41 -9.19 -1.00
C ALA A 700 -18.71 -9.62 -0.32
N PRO A 701 -19.69 -10.24 -0.99
CA PRO A 701 -20.88 -10.77 -0.32
C PRO A 701 -20.54 -11.82 0.75
N ILE A 702 -19.60 -12.72 0.47
CA ILE A 702 -19.20 -13.80 1.40
C ILE A 702 -18.43 -13.24 2.58
N GLN A 703 -17.34 -12.51 2.31
CA GLN A 703 -16.49 -11.96 3.36
C GLN A 703 -17.20 -10.92 4.21
N GLY A 704 -18.01 -10.07 3.57
CA GLY A 704 -18.75 -9.05 4.28
C GLY A 704 -19.87 -9.65 5.14
N THR A 705 -20.56 -10.69 4.67
CA THR A 705 -21.55 -11.40 5.47
C THR A 705 -20.91 -12.12 6.65
N ALA A 706 -19.74 -12.73 6.49
CA ALA A 706 -18.99 -13.31 7.60
C ALA A 706 -18.62 -12.24 8.64
N ALA A 707 -18.17 -11.08 8.20
CA ALA A 707 -17.88 -9.94 9.09
C ALA A 707 -19.11 -9.42 9.82
N ASP A 708 -20.26 -9.36 9.15
CA ASP A 708 -21.52 -8.97 9.78
C ASP A 708 -21.97 -9.99 10.84
N ILE A 709 -21.86 -11.30 10.54
CA ILE A 709 -22.22 -12.38 11.46
C ILE A 709 -21.37 -12.34 12.74
N ILE A 710 -20.06 -12.19 12.62
CA ILE A 710 -19.19 -12.14 13.81
C ILE A 710 -19.46 -10.90 14.66
N LYS A 711 -19.74 -9.74 14.05
CA LYS A 711 -20.15 -8.53 14.74
C LYS A 711 -21.48 -8.70 15.48
N MET A 712 -22.44 -9.36 14.86
CA MET A 712 -23.73 -9.68 15.48
C MET A 712 -23.53 -10.61 16.68
N ALA A 713 -22.66 -11.62 16.55
CA ALA A 713 -22.32 -12.53 17.64
C ALA A 713 -21.63 -11.77 18.79
N MET A 714 -20.67 -10.88 18.50
CA MET A 714 -20.00 -10.04 19.51
C MET A 714 -21.01 -9.21 20.31
N VAL A 715 -21.95 -8.56 19.64
CA VAL A 715 -23.01 -7.75 20.28
C VAL A 715 -23.91 -8.63 21.16
N SER A 716 -24.31 -9.80 20.65
CA SER A 716 -25.21 -10.68 21.38
C SER A 716 -24.54 -11.35 22.59
N ILE A 717 -23.31 -11.81 22.45
CA ILE A 717 -22.50 -12.36 23.54
C ILE A 717 -22.29 -11.31 24.62
N HIS A 718 -21.85 -10.10 24.25
CA HIS A 718 -21.63 -9.00 25.20
C HIS A 718 -22.91 -8.68 25.99
N ARG A 719 -24.05 -8.55 25.32
CA ARG A 719 -25.33 -8.33 25.97
C ARG A 719 -25.65 -9.42 26.99
N ARG A 720 -25.54 -10.70 26.61
CA ARG A 720 -25.84 -11.82 27.49
C ARG A 720 -24.89 -11.93 28.68
N LEU A 721 -23.60 -11.69 28.50
CA LEU A 721 -22.63 -11.66 29.59
C LEU A 721 -23.04 -10.62 30.66
N HIS A 722 -23.49 -9.44 30.22
CA HIS A 722 -23.97 -8.39 31.13
C HIS A 722 -25.32 -8.77 31.80
N GLU A 723 -26.28 -9.29 31.03
CA GLU A 723 -27.59 -9.72 31.56
C GLU A 723 -27.47 -10.84 32.59
N GLU A 724 -26.51 -11.74 32.42
CA GLU A 724 -26.24 -12.84 33.38
C GLU A 724 -25.27 -12.43 34.50
N GLY A 725 -24.75 -11.20 34.50
CA GLY A 725 -23.83 -10.69 35.51
C GLY A 725 -22.49 -11.40 35.59
N MET A 726 -22.03 -11.95 34.45
CA MET A 726 -20.77 -12.67 34.34
C MET A 726 -19.57 -11.73 34.34
N GLN A 727 -18.44 -12.19 34.89
CA GLN A 727 -17.17 -11.49 34.91
C GLN A 727 -16.30 -11.81 33.69
N THR A 728 -16.75 -12.76 32.86
CA THR A 728 -16.12 -13.14 31.58
C THR A 728 -16.03 -11.92 30.67
N GLN A 729 -14.85 -11.67 30.10
CA GLN A 729 -14.58 -10.51 29.24
C GLN A 729 -14.11 -10.95 27.87
N MET A 730 -14.71 -10.42 26.80
CA MET A 730 -14.17 -10.51 25.44
C MET A 730 -12.95 -9.59 25.35
N ILE A 731 -11.79 -10.11 24.93
CA ILE A 731 -10.52 -9.37 24.94
C ILE A 731 -9.91 -9.19 23.55
N MET A 732 -10.20 -10.10 22.62
CA MET A 732 -9.58 -10.06 21.31
C MET A 732 -10.49 -10.67 20.23
N GLN A 733 -10.47 -10.10 19.02
CA GLN A 733 -11.09 -10.64 17.81
C GLN A 733 -10.03 -10.77 16.73
N VAL A 734 -9.86 -11.96 16.17
CA VAL A 734 -8.87 -12.27 15.13
C VAL A 734 -9.56 -13.07 14.03
N HIS A 735 -9.68 -12.50 12.83
CA HIS A 735 -10.40 -13.09 11.69
C HIS A 735 -11.85 -13.46 12.03
N ASP A 736 -12.14 -14.76 12.20
CA ASP A 736 -13.43 -15.38 12.56
C ASP A 736 -13.45 -15.94 13.99
N GLU A 737 -12.44 -15.60 14.79
CA GLU A 737 -12.21 -16.06 16.17
C GLU A 737 -12.47 -14.96 17.18
N LEU A 738 -13.13 -15.31 18.30
CA LEU A 738 -13.35 -14.49 19.47
C LEU A 738 -12.64 -15.08 20.68
N ASN A 739 -11.92 -14.24 21.41
CA ASN A 739 -11.09 -14.63 22.55
C ASN A 739 -11.53 -13.94 23.83
N PHE A 740 -11.52 -14.68 24.94
CA PHE A 740 -12.06 -14.24 26.22
C PHE A 740 -11.13 -14.55 27.39
N ASN A 741 -11.14 -13.66 28.38
CA ASN A 741 -10.71 -13.94 29.74
C ASN A 741 -11.91 -14.50 30.53
N VAL A 742 -11.80 -15.71 31.04
CA VAL A 742 -12.90 -16.40 31.71
C VAL A 742 -12.48 -16.81 33.14
N PRO A 743 -13.10 -16.28 34.17
CA PRO A 743 -12.90 -16.76 35.54
C PRO A 743 -13.13 -18.26 35.65
N ALA A 744 -12.32 -18.95 36.47
CA ALA A 744 -12.35 -20.41 36.54
C ALA A 744 -13.72 -21.01 36.90
N ASN A 745 -14.51 -20.26 37.66
CA ASN A 745 -15.88 -20.66 38.07
C ASN A 745 -16.95 -20.42 36.98
N GLU A 746 -16.65 -19.70 35.90
CA GLU A 746 -17.58 -19.36 34.84
C GLU A 746 -17.37 -20.16 33.56
N VAL A 747 -16.31 -20.97 33.47
CA VAL A 747 -15.81 -21.58 32.22
C VAL A 747 -16.89 -22.35 31.44
N GLU A 748 -17.61 -23.25 32.10
CA GLU A 748 -18.64 -24.07 31.42
C GLU A 748 -19.83 -23.21 30.97
N ARG A 749 -20.20 -22.19 31.75
CA ARG A 749 -21.31 -21.30 31.39
C ARG A 749 -20.89 -20.38 30.25
N ALA A 750 -19.69 -19.79 30.33
CA ALA A 750 -19.16 -18.93 29.28
C ALA A 750 -19.04 -19.71 27.94
N ARG A 751 -18.48 -20.91 27.98
CA ARG A 751 -18.39 -21.79 26.81
C ARG A 751 -19.75 -22.04 26.16
N THR A 752 -20.73 -22.42 26.97
CA THR A 752 -22.09 -22.70 26.50
C THR A 752 -22.72 -21.46 25.88
N LEU A 753 -22.66 -20.31 26.57
CA LEU A 753 -23.21 -19.03 26.11
C LEU A 753 -22.58 -18.58 24.80
N VAL A 754 -21.25 -18.60 24.71
CA VAL A 754 -20.52 -18.18 23.49
C VAL A 754 -20.90 -19.06 22.29
N LEU A 755 -20.94 -20.38 22.48
CA LEU A 755 -21.34 -21.29 21.40
C LEU A 755 -22.80 -21.11 20.98
N GLU A 756 -23.72 -20.94 21.94
CA GLU A 756 -25.15 -20.68 21.65
C GLU A 756 -25.31 -19.42 20.78
N GLU A 757 -24.65 -18.33 21.16
CA GLU A 757 -24.76 -17.06 20.47
C GLU A 757 -24.06 -17.08 19.10
N MET A 758 -22.86 -17.64 18.99
CA MET A 758 -22.17 -17.74 17.71
C MET A 758 -22.95 -18.59 16.70
N GLN A 759 -23.48 -19.72 17.14
CA GLN A 759 -24.19 -20.64 16.24
C GLN A 759 -25.64 -20.21 15.97
N GLY A 760 -26.26 -19.48 16.90
CA GLY A 760 -27.66 -19.07 16.82
C GLY A 760 -27.94 -17.70 16.24
N VAL A 761 -26.90 -16.87 15.99
CA VAL A 761 -27.05 -15.46 15.63
C VAL A 761 -27.76 -15.21 14.32
N VAL A 762 -27.71 -16.16 13.37
CA VAL A 762 -28.41 -16.11 12.08
C VAL A 762 -28.81 -17.52 11.62
N SER A 763 -29.95 -17.61 10.94
CA SER A 763 -30.40 -18.85 10.31
C SER A 763 -30.01 -18.87 8.83
N LEU A 764 -29.15 -19.82 8.45
CA LEU A 764 -28.74 -20.08 7.06
C LEU A 764 -29.32 -21.40 6.55
N SER A 765 -29.15 -21.68 5.26
CA SER A 765 -29.52 -22.98 4.67
C SER A 765 -28.64 -24.14 5.16
N VAL A 766 -27.50 -23.82 5.78
CA VAL A 766 -26.58 -24.74 6.42
C VAL A 766 -26.33 -24.30 7.87
N PRO A 767 -26.04 -25.23 8.82
CA PRO A 767 -25.78 -24.83 10.20
C PRO A 767 -24.50 -23.99 10.30
N LEU A 768 -24.51 -22.94 11.14
CA LEU A 768 -23.30 -22.33 11.64
C LEU A 768 -22.73 -23.19 12.75
N ILE A 769 -21.44 -23.48 12.69
CA ILE A 769 -20.74 -24.23 13.73
C ILE A 769 -19.58 -23.40 14.21
N ALA A 770 -19.41 -23.30 15.52
CA ALA A 770 -18.26 -22.72 16.17
C ALA A 770 -17.59 -23.79 17.04
N ASP A 771 -16.26 -23.86 16.97
CA ASP A 771 -15.43 -24.69 17.83
C ASP A 771 -14.94 -23.82 19.00
N CYS A 772 -14.82 -24.41 20.20
CA CYS A 772 -14.42 -23.67 21.38
C CYS A 772 -13.41 -24.47 22.19
N GLY A 773 -12.22 -23.90 22.38
CA GLY A 773 -11.16 -24.43 23.22
C GLY A 773 -10.90 -23.58 24.44
N ILE A 774 -10.30 -24.20 25.48
CA ILE A 774 -9.97 -23.56 26.76
C ILE A 774 -8.54 -23.97 27.12
N GLY A 775 -7.73 -23.00 27.54
CA GLY A 775 -6.33 -23.24 27.88
C GLY A 775 -5.76 -22.20 28.83
N LYS A 776 -4.49 -22.36 29.16
CA LYS A 776 -3.71 -21.40 29.98
C LYS A 776 -3.11 -20.28 29.14
N ASN A 777 -3.20 -20.37 27.85
CA ASN A 777 -2.74 -19.39 26.87
C ASN A 777 -3.52 -19.58 25.57
N TRP A 778 -3.32 -18.69 24.61
CA TRP A 778 -4.03 -18.74 23.33
C TRP A 778 -3.67 -19.97 22.49
N LEU A 779 -2.43 -20.48 22.60
CA LEU A 779 -2.02 -21.69 21.85
C LEU A 779 -2.77 -22.94 22.32
N GLU A 780 -2.94 -23.09 23.64
CA GLU A 780 -3.67 -24.23 24.23
C GLU A 780 -5.17 -24.18 23.97
N ALA A 781 -5.72 -22.95 23.86
CA ALA A 781 -7.15 -22.73 23.66
C ALA A 781 -7.58 -22.83 22.19
N HIS A 782 -6.65 -22.83 21.20
CA HIS A 782 -6.96 -22.78 19.76
C HIS A 782 -6.91 -24.15 19.07
#